data_31aea6caba1182853aa4a689db14844d
#
_entry.id   31aea6caba1182853aa4a689db14844d
#
_cell.length_a   1.000
_cell.length_b   1.000
_cell.length_c   1.000
_cell.angle_alpha   90.00
_cell.angle_beta   90.00
_cell.angle_gamma   90.00
#
_symmetry.space_group_name_H-M   'P 1'
#
loop_
_entity.id
_entity.type
_entity.pdbx_description
1 polymer ?
#
loop_
_entity_poly.entity_id
_entity_poly.type
_entity_poly.pdbx_seq_one_letter_code
_entity_poly.pdbx_strand_id
1 'polypeptide(L)'
;MIVTSALPYANGDIHMGHILEHVQTDIWVRQMRQSGHEVLSFCADDAHGAPVMMRSEELGIDPQDFIGPIKDSHISSLKKFGITYNNYHSTHSSENEELATEVYLAAKKAGYIYKEEIEQCFDEEKQMFLADRYITGECPKCSAQNQYGDGCDSCGVTYSATELVNPKSTLTGSTPTHKISEHIFFNLEKSKDMLKQFLDTANMQKPIVSKLSEWLDGELKSWDISRDAPYFGFSIPEENNKFFYVWVDAPIGYLASAKNWAETNSTNIQNLWGKDSEYEIHHFIGKDITYFHGLFWPALLQESLYKLPDSIHVHGFLTVNGKKMSKSKGNFITADQFAEACDPELLRYFFASKLNAKIEDLDLSFDDLAQKINSDLVGKFSNIFSRTAPFIAKNNNKLAQRLDESYLDGSRSNEQKIYDLFESKNYSKAIKLIMEIADNTNKYINEKEPWKLDQDQATIVSTTAINVFKNLCILLHPVIPNITGKMLGMLHISDISSSALSNKLLDIEISEFKAILSRVEPLDAKHFQSEEREMEEKTEDFINIEDFMKVDLRVAEVIAASHVEGADKLLSIKLGLGEMGEKNVFAGIKSAYEPDQLVGKLVVMVFNLAPRKMKFGNSEGMILAASDSEGGIFVISPDQGAKPGQKIK
;
A
#
# COMPACT_ATOMS: atom_id res chain seq x y z
N MET A 1 19.40 -16.90 -10.76
CA MET A 1 18.40 -15.85 -11.07
C MET A 1 18.60 -14.67 -10.17
N ILE A 2 18.44 -13.44 -10.68
CA ILE A 2 18.35 -12.21 -9.90
C ILE A 2 16.92 -11.72 -9.98
N VAL A 3 16.34 -11.41 -8.82
CA VAL A 3 14.94 -11.02 -8.70
C VAL A 3 14.83 -9.69 -7.96
N THR A 4 14.06 -8.76 -8.48
CA THR A 4 13.82 -7.46 -7.84
C THR A 4 12.33 -7.19 -7.67
N SER A 5 11.96 -6.46 -6.63
CA SER A 5 10.67 -5.78 -6.50
C SER A 5 10.83 -4.30 -6.79
N ALA A 6 9.78 -3.65 -7.27
CA ALA A 6 9.78 -2.19 -7.40
C ALA A 6 10.15 -1.53 -6.07
N LEU A 7 10.89 -0.43 -6.19
CA LEU A 7 11.42 0.27 -5.02
C LEU A 7 10.30 1.07 -4.34
N PRO A 8 10.04 0.87 -3.05
CA PRO A 8 9.15 1.75 -2.30
C PRO A 8 9.73 3.16 -2.24
N TYR A 9 8.87 4.16 -2.41
CA TYR A 9 9.27 5.56 -2.32
C TYR A 9 9.52 5.97 -0.86
N ALA A 10 10.68 6.58 -0.57
CA ALA A 10 11.10 6.92 0.79
C ALA A 10 10.41 8.18 1.34
N ASN A 11 9.11 8.36 1.12
CA ASN A 11 8.32 9.50 1.59
C ASN A 11 7.25 9.13 2.63
N GLY A 12 7.20 7.89 3.05
CA GLY A 12 6.23 7.39 4.03
C GLY A 12 6.28 5.88 4.21
N ASP A 13 5.40 5.35 5.05
CA ASP A 13 5.38 3.95 5.44
C ASP A 13 4.96 3.00 4.31
N ILE A 14 5.43 1.75 4.41
CA ILE A 14 4.94 0.65 3.59
C ILE A 14 3.43 0.47 3.82
N HIS A 15 2.66 0.43 2.76
CA HIS A 15 1.21 0.18 2.78
C HIS A 15 0.84 -1.13 2.08
N MET A 16 -0.42 -1.54 2.19
CA MET A 16 -0.89 -2.82 1.65
C MET A 16 -0.64 -3.01 0.15
N GLY A 17 -0.58 -1.93 -0.64
CA GLY A 17 -0.24 -2.01 -2.07
C GLY A 17 1.21 -2.47 -2.29
N HIS A 18 2.16 -1.94 -1.52
CA HIS A 18 3.54 -2.42 -1.53
C HIS A 18 3.63 -3.88 -1.07
N ILE A 19 2.91 -4.24 0.01
CA ILE A 19 2.90 -5.62 0.53
C ILE A 19 2.41 -6.61 -0.52
N LEU A 20 1.43 -6.26 -1.37
CA LEU A 20 0.99 -7.14 -2.45
C LEU A 20 2.14 -7.52 -3.39
N GLU A 21 2.92 -6.53 -3.83
CA GLU A 21 4.06 -6.73 -4.73
C GLU A 21 5.17 -7.55 -4.06
N HIS A 22 5.59 -7.13 -2.87
CA HIS A 22 6.67 -7.80 -2.16
C HIS A 22 6.33 -9.24 -1.76
N VAL A 23 5.07 -9.52 -1.39
CA VAL A 23 4.58 -10.89 -1.10
C VAL A 23 4.61 -11.75 -2.36
N GLN A 24 4.13 -11.22 -3.49
CA GLN A 24 4.15 -11.94 -4.77
C GLN A 24 5.57 -12.32 -5.17
N THR A 25 6.51 -11.39 -5.04
CA THR A 25 7.94 -11.60 -5.33
C THR A 25 8.55 -12.64 -4.38
N ASP A 26 8.33 -12.49 -3.06
CA ASP A 26 8.89 -13.40 -2.05
C ASP A 26 8.37 -14.84 -2.20
N ILE A 27 7.08 -15.02 -2.52
CA ILE A 27 6.53 -16.34 -2.81
C ILE A 27 7.27 -16.99 -4.00
N TRP A 28 7.48 -16.24 -5.08
CA TRP A 28 8.19 -16.74 -6.25
C TRP A 28 9.64 -17.09 -5.94
N VAL A 29 10.36 -16.21 -5.25
CA VAL A 29 11.75 -16.41 -4.82
C VAL A 29 11.87 -17.68 -3.96
N ARG A 30 11.01 -17.84 -2.96
CA ARG A 30 11.00 -19.05 -2.09
C ARG A 30 10.70 -20.31 -2.88
N GLN A 31 9.74 -20.24 -3.80
CA GLN A 31 9.38 -21.39 -4.65
C GLN A 31 10.54 -21.80 -5.55
N MET A 32 11.23 -20.84 -6.19
CA MET A 32 12.37 -21.15 -7.06
C MET A 32 13.54 -21.75 -6.26
N ARG A 33 13.82 -21.21 -5.07
CA ARG A 33 14.82 -21.79 -4.15
C ARG A 33 14.44 -23.21 -3.72
N GLN A 34 13.18 -23.44 -3.39
CA GLN A 34 12.65 -24.76 -3.03
C GLN A 34 12.81 -25.77 -4.18
N SER A 35 12.70 -25.31 -5.42
CA SER A 35 12.93 -26.12 -6.64
C SER A 35 14.41 -26.34 -6.96
N GLY A 36 15.34 -25.80 -6.16
CA GLY A 36 16.77 -26.01 -6.31
C GLY A 36 17.50 -24.96 -7.15
N HIS A 37 16.83 -23.85 -7.53
CA HIS A 37 17.49 -22.75 -8.22
C HIS A 37 18.27 -21.85 -7.25
N GLU A 38 19.42 -21.36 -7.70
CA GLU A 38 20.11 -20.26 -7.04
C GLU A 38 19.37 -18.95 -7.37
N VAL A 39 18.85 -18.27 -6.33
CA VAL A 39 18.10 -17.04 -6.49
C VAL A 39 18.59 -15.99 -5.51
N LEU A 40 19.05 -14.87 -6.06
CA LEU A 40 19.40 -13.65 -5.32
C LEU A 40 18.27 -12.64 -5.49
N SER A 41 17.80 -12.07 -4.39
CA SER A 41 16.72 -11.07 -4.40
C SER A 41 17.21 -9.73 -3.86
N PHE A 42 16.91 -8.65 -4.60
CA PHE A 42 17.37 -7.29 -4.29
C PHE A 42 16.21 -6.30 -4.31
N CYS A 43 16.28 -5.32 -3.42
CA CYS A 43 15.39 -4.17 -3.38
C CYS A 43 16.16 -2.97 -2.81
N ALA A 44 15.55 -1.79 -2.86
CA ALA A 44 16.06 -0.57 -2.24
C ALA A 44 14.89 0.39 -1.97
N ASP A 45 15.16 1.49 -1.23
CA ASP A 45 14.26 2.62 -1.21
C ASP A 45 14.56 3.55 -2.38
N ASP A 46 13.51 4.09 -3.02
CA ASP A 46 13.60 5.23 -3.92
C ASP A 46 13.62 6.52 -3.08
N ALA A 47 14.82 7.09 -2.90
CA ALA A 47 15.10 8.09 -1.89
C ALA A 47 15.14 9.53 -2.41
N HIS A 48 15.00 9.78 -3.72
CA HIS A 48 15.20 11.10 -4.32
C HIS A 48 13.90 11.76 -4.79
N GLY A 49 13.98 13.04 -5.11
CA GLY A 49 12.93 13.78 -5.78
C GLY A 49 12.03 14.63 -4.89
N ALA A 50 11.11 15.33 -5.54
CA ALA A 50 10.25 16.34 -4.91
C ALA A 50 9.40 15.82 -3.74
N PRO A 51 8.77 14.62 -3.77
CA PRO A 51 7.97 14.17 -2.62
C PRO A 51 8.76 13.95 -1.33
N VAL A 52 10.04 13.52 -1.42
CA VAL A 52 10.92 13.42 -0.24
C VAL A 52 11.25 14.81 0.28
N MET A 53 11.58 15.77 -0.63
CA MET A 53 11.84 17.16 -0.26
C MET A 53 10.62 17.78 0.43
N MET A 54 9.43 17.63 -0.14
CA MET A 54 8.19 18.17 0.44
C MET A 54 7.96 17.61 1.85
N ARG A 55 8.13 16.31 2.02
CA ARG A 55 7.88 15.67 3.31
C ARG A 55 8.91 16.06 4.37
N SER A 56 10.17 16.19 4.01
CA SER A 56 11.22 16.66 4.92
C SER A 56 11.03 18.14 5.29
N GLU A 57 10.60 19.00 4.33
CA GLU A 57 10.26 20.41 4.61
C GLU A 57 9.08 20.53 5.58
N GLU A 58 8.01 19.74 5.40
CA GLU A 58 6.88 19.67 6.34
C GLU A 58 7.32 19.32 7.77
N LEU A 59 8.32 18.44 7.90
CA LEU A 59 8.84 18.00 9.19
C LEU A 59 9.95 18.90 9.73
N GLY A 60 10.46 19.84 8.93
CA GLY A 60 11.55 20.76 9.30
C GLY A 60 12.90 20.06 9.47
N ILE A 61 13.16 18.96 8.73
CA ILE A 61 14.41 18.20 8.77
C ILE A 61 15.06 18.13 7.38
N ASP A 62 16.36 17.85 7.34
CA ASP A 62 17.07 17.68 6.07
C ASP A 62 16.60 16.39 5.37
N PRO A 63 16.41 16.38 4.02
CA PRO A 63 16.04 15.18 3.29
C PRO A 63 16.97 13.98 3.55
N GLN A 64 18.28 14.21 3.70
CA GLN A 64 19.26 13.16 3.98
C GLN A 64 19.05 12.53 5.36
N ASP A 65 18.68 13.33 6.35
CA ASP A 65 18.35 12.83 7.71
C ASP A 65 16.99 12.11 7.74
N PHE A 66 16.07 12.47 6.84
CA PHE A 66 14.75 11.89 6.76
C PHE A 66 14.76 10.46 6.21
N ILE A 67 15.51 10.18 5.13
CA ILE A 67 15.43 8.90 4.40
C ILE A 67 15.97 7.69 5.17
N GLY A 68 16.97 7.88 6.05
CA GLY A 68 17.57 6.79 6.84
C GLY A 68 16.55 6.07 7.73
N PRO A 69 15.85 6.78 8.64
CA PRO A 69 14.78 6.20 9.45
C PRO A 69 13.65 5.55 8.65
N ILE A 70 13.30 6.10 7.47
CA ILE A 70 12.27 5.51 6.59
C ILE A 70 12.73 4.16 6.05
N LYS A 71 13.97 4.05 5.59
CA LYS A 71 14.55 2.77 5.16
C LYS A 71 14.46 1.71 6.24
N ASP A 72 14.84 2.04 7.48
CA ASP A 72 14.79 1.10 8.62
C ASP A 72 13.35 0.68 8.91
N SER A 73 12.39 1.59 8.83
CA SER A 73 10.95 1.32 8.94
C SER A 73 10.48 0.36 7.85
N HIS A 74 10.85 0.58 6.59
CA HIS A 74 10.50 -0.29 5.47
C HIS A 74 11.02 -1.71 5.67
N ILE A 75 12.29 -1.87 6.03
CA ILE A 75 12.89 -3.18 6.32
C ILE A 75 12.14 -3.88 7.47
N SER A 76 11.84 -3.15 8.54
CA SER A 76 11.11 -3.68 9.69
C SER A 76 9.70 -4.14 9.30
N SER A 77 8.96 -3.32 8.57
CA SER A 77 7.60 -3.63 8.11
C SER A 77 7.57 -4.85 7.19
N LEU A 78 8.48 -4.93 6.20
CA LEU A 78 8.59 -6.09 5.31
C LEU A 78 8.92 -7.37 6.08
N LYS A 79 9.80 -7.29 7.07
CA LYS A 79 10.17 -8.42 7.92
C LYS A 79 8.99 -8.98 8.71
N LYS A 80 8.04 -8.14 9.17
CA LYS A 80 6.80 -8.59 9.84
C LYS A 80 5.99 -9.52 8.93
N PHE A 81 6.02 -9.30 7.62
CA PHE A 81 5.37 -10.15 6.61
C PHE A 81 6.23 -11.34 6.17
N GLY A 82 7.37 -11.59 6.81
CA GLY A 82 8.29 -12.66 6.45
C GLY A 82 9.06 -12.42 5.15
N ILE A 83 9.05 -11.20 4.63
CA ILE A 83 9.73 -10.82 3.40
C ILE A 83 11.16 -10.42 3.73
N THR A 84 12.12 -11.02 3.01
CA THR A 84 13.55 -10.73 3.17
C THR A 84 14.23 -10.73 1.81
N TYR A 85 15.17 -9.81 1.65
CA TYR A 85 16.03 -9.71 0.48
C TYR A 85 17.45 -10.13 0.82
N ASN A 86 18.22 -10.57 -0.18
CA ASN A 86 19.67 -10.75 -0.02
C ASN A 86 20.35 -9.42 0.30
N ASN A 87 19.85 -8.33 -0.28
CA ASN A 87 20.18 -6.98 0.12
C ASN A 87 18.98 -6.04 -0.09
N TYR A 88 18.74 -5.17 0.88
CA TYR A 88 17.81 -4.04 0.79
C TYR A 88 18.62 -2.75 0.99
N HIS A 89 18.72 -1.93 -0.07
CA HIS A 89 19.63 -0.80 -0.09
C HIS A 89 18.89 0.56 -0.15
N SER A 90 19.50 1.58 -0.72
CA SER A 90 18.90 2.88 -0.99
C SER A 90 19.44 3.44 -2.29
N THR A 91 18.60 4.16 -3.04
CA THR A 91 19.08 4.91 -4.21
C THR A 91 19.99 6.08 -3.79
N HIS A 92 19.87 6.59 -2.57
CA HIS A 92 20.82 7.55 -2.03
C HIS A 92 22.04 6.81 -1.44
N SER A 93 22.91 6.33 -2.31
CA SER A 93 24.14 5.59 -1.97
C SER A 93 25.25 5.88 -2.95
N SER A 94 26.51 5.69 -2.51
CA SER A 94 27.69 5.86 -3.36
C SER A 94 27.69 4.93 -4.56
N GLU A 95 27.23 3.70 -4.38
CA GLU A 95 27.12 2.71 -5.46
C GLU A 95 26.12 3.16 -6.53
N ASN A 96 25.01 3.76 -6.11
CA ASN A 96 24.00 4.26 -7.05
C ASN A 96 24.48 5.50 -7.81
N GLU A 97 25.17 6.42 -7.14
CA GLU A 97 25.79 7.61 -7.77
C GLU A 97 26.83 7.21 -8.81
N GLU A 98 27.72 6.27 -8.47
CA GLU A 98 28.73 5.74 -9.38
C GLU A 98 28.09 5.11 -10.63
N LEU A 99 27.10 4.24 -10.43
CA LEU A 99 26.40 3.53 -11.51
C LEU A 99 25.56 4.48 -12.38
N ALA A 100 24.87 5.45 -11.79
CA ALA A 100 24.11 6.46 -12.53
C ALA A 100 25.03 7.32 -13.41
N THR A 101 26.17 7.70 -12.86
CA THR A 101 27.22 8.42 -13.60
C THR A 101 27.77 7.57 -14.76
N GLU A 102 28.10 6.30 -14.51
CA GLU A 102 28.63 5.38 -15.54
C GLU A 102 27.62 5.20 -16.69
N VAL A 103 26.36 4.90 -16.38
CA VAL A 103 25.29 4.69 -17.37
C VAL A 103 25.04 5.97 -18.17
N TYR A 104 24.98 7.12 -17.51
CA TYR A 104 24.81 8.42 -18.18
C TYR A 104 25.95 8.72 -19.14
N LEU A 105 27.21 8.56 -18.69
CA LEU A 105 28.40 8.84 -19.54
C LEU A 105 28.49 7.89 -20.74
N ALA A 106 28.08 6.62 -20.57
CA ALA A 106 28.00 5.68 -21.69
C ALA A 106 26.95 6.13 -22.73
N ALA A 107 25.75 6.52 -22.28
CA ALA A 107 24.69 7.05 -23.15
C ALA A 107 25.12 8.36 -23.84
N LYS A 108 25.80 9.26 -23.11
CA LYS A 108 26.32 10.52 -23.64
C LYS A 108 27.37 10.28 -24.73
N LYS A 109 28.34 9.38 -24.49
CA LYS A 109 29.37 8.98 -25.45
C LYS A 109 28.78 8.35 -26.72
N ALA A 110 27.71 7.59 -26.60
CA ALA A 110 26.99 6.99 -27.72
C ALA A 110 26.05 7.96 -28.45
N GLY A 111 25.94 9.21 -27.97
CA GLY A 111 25.16 10.28 -28.62
C GLY A 111 23.66 10.21 -28.38
N TYR A 112 23.19 9.57 -27.28
CA TYR A 112 21.78 9.55 -26.89
C TYR A 112 21.39 10.80 -26.09
N ILE A 113 22.37 11.53 -25.55
CA ILE A 113 22.13 12.71 -24.69
C ILE A 113 22.29 13.99 -25.52
N TYR A 114 21.36 14.91 -25.35
CA TYR A 114 21.41 16.24 -25.94
C TYR A 114 20.77 17.28 -25.00
N LYS A 115 20.96 18.57 -25.30
CA LYS A 115 20.41 19.67 -24.52
C LYS A 115 19.37 20.42 -25.33
N GLU A 116 18.35 20.91 -24.65
CA GLU A 116 17.27 21.69 -25.23
C GLU A 116 16.75 22.71 -24.21
N GLU A 117 16.46 23.93 -24.67
CA GLU A 117 15.80 24.94 -23.84
C GLU A 117 14.31 24.68 -23.79
N ILE A 118 13.77 24.60 -22.59
CA ILE A 118 12.33 24.43 -22.35
C ILE A 118 11.78 25.54 -21.46
N GLU A 119 10.51 25.85 -21.64
CA GLU A 119 9.79 26.75 -20.76
C GLU A 119 9.22 25.97 -19.56
N GLN A 120 9.47 26.48 -18.34
CA GLN A 120 9.01 25.87 -17.09
C GLN A 120 8.34 26.91 -16.18
N CYS A 121 7.45 26.42 -15.30
CA CYS A 121 6.87 27.20 -14.24
C CYS A 121 7.91 27.53 -13.16
N PHE A 122 7.96 28.80 -12.74
CA PHE A 122 8.92 29.31 -11.78
C PHE A 122 8.20 30.09 -10.66
N ASP A 123 8.56 29.78 -9.41
CA ASP A 123 8.08 30.47 -8.23
C ASP A 123 9.03 31.65 -7.91
N GLU A 124 8.54 32.88 -8.07
CA GLU A 124 9.33 34.08 -7.82
C GLU A 124 9.61 34.34 -6.34
N GLU A 125 8.78 33.84 -5.43
CA GLU A 125 8.99 33.99 -3.99
C GLU A 125 10.05 33.03 -3.47
N LYS A 126 10.00 31.76 -3.92
CA LYS A 126 10.99 30.74 -3.57
C LYS A 126 12.24 30.77 -4.46
N GLN A 127 12.24 31.53 -5.56
CA GLN A 127 13.32 31.60 -6.54
C GLN A 127 13.73 30.21 -7.07
N MET A 128 12.74 29.37 -7.43
CA MET A 128 12.98 28.03 -7.92
C MET A 128 12.02 27.62 -9.04
N PHE A 129 12.47 26.72 -9.91
CA PHE A 129 11.60 26.02 -10.86
C PHE A 129 10.71 25.03 -10.12
N LEU A 130 9.43 24.96 -10.52
CA LEU A 130 8.44 24.10 -9.90
C LEU A 130 8.42 22.74 -10.60
N ALA A 131 8.80 21.70 -9.90
CA ALA A 131 8.54 20.32 -10.33
C ALA A 131 7.03 20.06 -10.32
N ASP A 132 6.59 19.04 -11.07
CA ASP A 132 5.19 18.74 -11.33
C ASP A 132 4.29 18.66 -10.07
N ARG A 133 4.84 18.23 -8.94
CA ARG A 133 4.13 18.14 -7.65
C ARG A 133 4.11 19.44 -6.85
N TYR A 134 4.93 20.41 -7.24
CA TYR A 134 4.93 21.74 -6.64
C TYR A 134 3.96 22.72 -7.30
N ILE A 135 3.18 22.26 -8.30
CA ILE A 135 2.21 23.08 -9.01
C ILE A 135 0.87 22.38 -9.10
N THR A 136 -0.20 23.12 -8.87
CA THR A 136 -1.58 22.67 -9.05
C THR A 136 -2.36 23.68 -9.86
N GLY A 137 -3.40 23.21 -10.56
CA GLY A 137 -4.28 24.08 -11.36
C GLY A 137 -5.51 23.32 -11.85
N GLU A 138 -6.16 23.88 -12.87
CA GLU A 138 -7.29 23.24 -13.54
C GLU A 138 -6.79 22.42 -14.72
N CYS A 139 -7.34 21.22 -14.89
CA CYS A 139 -7.02 20.38 -16.03
C CYS A 139 -7.38 21.07 -17.36
N PRO A 140 -6.46 21.17 -18.34
CA PRO A 140 -6.73 21.84 -19.62
C PRO A 140 -7.79 21.12 -20.46
N LYS A 141 -8.06 19.81 -20.18
CA LYS A 141 -9.02 19.02 -20.94
C LYS A 141 -10.41 18.93 -20.31
N CYS A 142 -10.52 18.72 -19.00
CA CYS A 142 -11.81 18.48 -18.35
C CYS A 142 -12.15 19.54 -17.26
N SER A 143 -11.30 20.53 -17.05
CA SER A 143 -11.47 21.62 -16.07
C SER A 143 -11.60 21.13 -14.61
N ALA A 144 -11.18 19.92 -14.30
CA ALA A 144 -11.12 19.44 -12.93
C ALA A 144 -10.12 20.30 -12.13
N GLN A 145 -10.53 20.74 -10.94
CA GLN A 145 -9.74 21.62 -10.08
C GLN A 145 -8.66 20.83 -9.33
N ASN A 146 -7.63 21.55 -8.87
CA ASN A 146 -6.57 21.01 -8.02
C ASN A 146 -5.84 19.79 -8.62
N GLN A 147 -5.57 19.83 -9.93
CA GLN A 147 -4.79 18.81 -10.61
C GLN A 147 -3.31 19.17 -10.60
N TYR A 148 -2.43 18.19 -10.47
CA TYR A 148 -0.97 18.39 -10.49
C TYR A 148 -0.43 18.61 -11.91
N GLY A 149 0.83 19.06 -12.02
CA GLY A 149 1.46 19.46 -13.27
C GLY A 149 1.78 18.34 -14.27
N ASP A 150 1.63 17.09 -13.89
CA ASP A 150 1.96 15.90 -14.69
C ASP A 150 0.74 15.21 -15.31
N GLY A 151 -0.46 15.46 -14.77
CA GLY A 151 -1.65 14.79 -15.28
C GLY A 151 -2.91 15.02 -14.44
N CYS A 152 -4.03 14.59 -14.99
CA CYS A 152 -5.35 14.73 -14.37
C CYS A 152 -5.83 13.43 -13.73
N ASP A 153 -6.01 13.43 -12.41
CA ASP A 153 -6.58 12.30 -11.67
C ASP A 153 -8.04 12.00 -12.05
N SER A 154 -8.75 13.00 -12.60
CA SER A 154 -10.16 12.90 -12.94
C SER A 154 -10.40 12.25 -14.33
N CYS A 155 -9.66 12.67 -15.36
CA CYS A 155 -9.86 12.19 -16.73
C CYS A 155 -8.68 11.40 -17.30
N GLY A 156 -7.57 11.26 -16.55
CA GLY A 156 -6.42 10.45 -16.93
C GLY A 156 -5.54 11.04 -18.05
N VAL A 157 -5.76 12.30 -18.45
CA VAL A 157 -4.92 12.96 -19.47
C VAL A 157 -3.60 13.39 -18.86
N THR A 158 -2.50 13.24 -19.59
CA THR A 158 -1.18 13.80 -19.28
C THR A 158 -0.99 15.11 -20.01
N TYR A 159 -0.29 16.06 -19.38
CA TYR A 159 0.03 17.39 -19.92
C TYR A 159 1.30 17.93 -19.25
N SER A 160 1.86 19.00 -19.78
CA SER A 160 2.95 19.74 -19.13
C SER A 160 2.39 20.67 -18.04
N ALA A 161 3.15 20.92 -16.99
CA ALA A 161 2.79 21.86 -15.93
C ALA A 161 2.44 23.28 -16.47
N THR A 162 3.05 23.67 -17.58
CA THR A 162 2.78 24.95 -18.28
C THR A 162 1.42 25.00 -18.99
N GLU A 163 0.76 23.85 -19.20
CA GLU A 163 -0.57 23.77 -19.82
C GLU A 163 -1.72 23.88 -18.80
N LEU A 164 -1.42 23.81 -17.49
CA LEU A 164 -2.44 23.98 -16.45
C LEU A 164 -3.13 25.35 -16.55
N VAL A 165 -4.44 25.36 -16.37
CA VAL A 165 -5.23 26.58 -16.31
C VAL A 165 -5.23 27.08 -14.86
N ASN A 166 -5.02 28.40 -14.66
CA ASN A 166 -4.92 29.03 -13.34
C ASN A 166 -3.92 28.34 -12.39
N PRO A 167 -2.66 28.10 -12.82
CA PRO A 167 -1.69 27.38 -12.03
C PRO A 167 -1.33 28.12 -10.74
N LYS A 168 -1.08 27.35 -9.67
CA LYS A 168 -0.62 27.86 -8.37
C LYS A 168 0.53 27.02 -7.85
N SER A 169 1.53 27.69 -7.29
CA SER A 169 2.57 27.02 -6.51
C SER A 169 1.95 26.40 -5.24
N THR A 170 2.25 25.14 -4.96
CA THR A 170 1.82 24.51 -3.70
C THR A 170 2.65 24.97 -2.51
N LEU A 171 3.81 25.62 -2.77
CA LEU A 171 4.73 26.12 -1.74
C LEU A 171 4.32 27.49 -1.21
N THR A 172 3.88 28.39 -2.10
CA THR A 172 3.59 29.79 -1.76
C THR A 172 2.14 30.19 -2.02
N GLY A 173 1.38 29.41 -2.80
CA GLY A 173 0.05 29.77 -3.28
C GLY A 173 0.07 30.84 -4.40
N SER A 174 1.25 31.36 -4.78
CA SER A 174 1.42 32.35 -5.83
C SER A 174 1.16 31.76 -7.23
N THR A 175 0.83 32.62 -8.18
CA THR A 175 0.78 32.25 -9.60
C THR A 175 2.21 32.19 -10.14
N PRO A 176 2.69 31.05 -10.65
CA PRO A 176 4.05 30.96 -11.17
C PRO A 176 4.23 31.76 -12.44
N THR A 177 5.45 32.27 -12.65
CA THR A 177 5.90 32.82 -13.91
C THR A 177 6.50 31.74 -14.79
N HIS A 178 6.72 32.03 -16.07
CA HIS A 178 7.37 31.09 -16.99
C HIS A 178 8.80 31.58 -17.24
N LYS A 179 9.77 30.68 -17.09
CA LYS A 179 11.19 30.93 -17.39
C LYS A 179 11.77 29.81 -18.25
N ILE A 180 12.73 30.20 -19.10
CA ILE A 180 13.48 29.25 -19.92
C ILE A 180 14.59 28.62 -19.08
N SER A 181 14.71 27.30 -19.13
CA SER A 181 15.84 26.55 -18.58
C SER A 181 16.38 25.56 -19.62
N GLU A 182 17.70 25.42 -19.71
CA GLU A 182 18.33 24.38 -20.53
C GLU A 182 18.21 23.05 -19.80
N HIS A 183 17.57 22.07 -20.41
CA HIS A 183 17.39 20.72 -19.88
C HIS A 183 18.18 19.68 -20.71
N ILE A 184 18.43 18.54 -20.09
CA ILE A 184 19.15 17.42 -20.66
C ILE A 184 18.15 16.32 -20.98
N PHE A 185 18.17 15.88 -22.24
CA PHE A 185 17.24 14.89 -22.77
C PHE A 185 17.95 13.61 -23.19
N PHE A 186 17.31 12.48 -22.94
CA PHE A 186 17.64 11.19 -23.53
C PHE A 186 16.81 10.97 -24.79
N ASN A 187 17.45 10.78 -25.93
CA ASN A 187 16.80 10.55 -27.22
C ASN A 187 16.30 9.10 -27.31
N LEU A 188 15.09 8.85 -26.86
CA LEU A 188 14.49 7.53 -26.82
C LEU A 188 14.19 6.95 -28.21
N GLU A 189 13.91 7.81 -29.22
CA GLU A 189 13.64 7.36 -30.60
C GLU A 189 14.85 6.60 -31.20
N LYS A 190 16.07 6.95 -30.82
CA LYS A 190 17.28 6.21 -31.25
C LYS A 190 17.33 4.77 -30.71
N SER A 191 16.64 4.47 -29.63
CA SER A 191 16.57 3.13 -29.02
C SER A 191 15.45 2.26 -29.61
N LYS A 192 14.65 2.78 -30.53
CA LYS A 192 13.39 2.15 -31.00
C LYS A 192 13.57 0.73 -31.52
N ASP A 193 14.58 0.49 -32.36
CA ASP A 193 14.83 -0.84 -32.94
C ASP A 193 15.29 -1.84 -31.87
N MET A 194 16.16 -1.42 -30.96
CA MET A 194 16.60 -2.24 -29.83
C MET A 194 15.41 -2.56 -28.90
N LEU A 195 14.56 -1.57 -28.62
CA LEU A 195 13.37 -1.77 -27.78
C LEU A 195 12.37 -2.72 -28.42
N LYS A 196 12.17 -2.68 -29.75
CA LYS A 196 11.34 -3.67 -30.48
C LYS A 196 11.89 -5.08 -30.27
N GLN A 197 13.20 -5.26 -30.49
CA GLN A 197 13.86 -6.55 -30.28
C GLN A 197 13.74 -7.01 -28.81
N PHE A 198 13.88 -6.10 -27.85
CA PHE A 198 13.72 -6.40 -26.44
C PHE A 198 12.29 -6.89 -26.12
N LEU A 199 11.26 -6.23 -26.64
CA LEU A 199 9.86 -6.64 -26.43
C LEU A 199 9.54 -8.01 -27.04
N ASP A 200 10.23 -8.39 -28.13
CA ASP A 200 10.06 -9.70 -28.76
C ASP A 200 10.73 -10.83 -27.97
N THR A 201 11.76 -10.53 -27.18
CA THR A 201 12.60 -11.52 -26.50
C THR A 201 12.34 -11.63 -25.00
N ALA A 202 12.03 -10.52 -24.33
CA ALA A 202 11.78 -10.50 -22.89
C ALA A 202 10.46 -11.18 -22.52
N ASN A 203 10.49 -11.94 -21.44
CA ASN A 203 9.32 -12.64 -20.94
C ASN A 203 8.40 -11.68 -20.19
N MET A 204 7.33 -11.22 -20.87
CA MET A 204 6.30 -10.33 -20.34
C MET A 204 4.89 -10.82 -20.70
N GLN A 205 3.90 -10.35 -19.94
CA GLN A 205 2.50 -10.64 -20.29
C GLN A 205 2.12 -9.98 -21.62
N LYS A 206 1.44 -10.72 -22.51
CA LYS A 206 1.04 -10.24 -23.84
C LYS A 206 0.34 -8.86 -23.86
N PRO A 207 -0.59 -8.54 -22.94
CA PRO A 207 -1.20 -7.20 -22.91
C PRO A 207 -0.19 -6.07 -22.66
N ILE A 208 0.89 -6.34 -21.88
CA ILE A 208 1.97 -5.38 -21.64
C ILE A 208 2.78 -5.18 -22.90
N VAL A 209 3.21 -6.25 -23.55
CA VAL A 209 3.94 -6.17 -24.82
C VAL A 209 3.14 -5.38 -25.86
N SER A 210 1.83 -5.68 -26.02
CA SER A 210 0.96 -4.94 -26.93
C SER A 210 0.90 -3.45 -26.62
N LYS A 211 0.74 -3.08 -25.34
CA LYS A 211 0.67 -1.68 -24.94
C LYS A 211 1.99 -0.94 -25.13
N LEU A 212 3.13 -1.58 -24.82
CA LEU A 212 4.45 -1.00 -25.06
C LEU A 212 4.74 -0.86 -26.56
N SER A 213 4.31 -1.83 -27.38
CA SER A 213 4.44 -1.77 -28.83
C SER A 213 3.62 -0.62 -29.44
N GLU A 214 2.41 -0.33 -28.95
CA GLU A 214 1.62 0.84 -29.38
C GLU A 214 2.41 2.14 -29.17
N TRP A 215 3.15 2.28 -28.07
CA TRP A 215 3.98 3.45 -27.85
C TRP A 215 5.19 3.49 -28.80
N LEU A 216 5.80 2.33 -29.09
CA LEU A 216 6.90 2.26 -30.05
C LEU A 216 6.47 2.53 -31.50
N ASP A 217 5.22 2.23 -31.86
CA ASP A 217 4.68 2.53 -33.19
C ASP A 217 4.29 4.01 -33.36
N GLY A 218 4.12 4.74 -32.26
CA GLY A 218 3.93 6.18 -32.24
C GLY A 218 5.26 6.96 -32.36
N GLU A 219 5.19 8.26 -32.14
CA GLU A 219 6.36 9.13 -31.96
C GLU A 219 6.87 9.02 -30.51
N LEU A 220 8.06 8.48 -30.33
CA LEU A 220 8.69 8.43 -29.00
C LEU A 220 9.28 9.80 -28.67
N LYS A 221 8.66 10.49 -27.73
CA LYS A 221 9.20 11.74 -27.19
C LYS A 221 10.49 11.46 -26.45
N SER A 222 11.46 12.34 -26.63
CA SER A 222 12.69 12.35 -25.82
C SER A 222 12.35 12.55 -24.35
N TRP A 223 13.13 11.92 -23.50
CA TRP A 223 12.90 11.92 -22.06
C TRP A 223 13.76 12.98 -21.38
N ASP A 224 13.14 13.93 -20.68
CA ASP A 224 13.82 14.91 -19.84
C ASP A 224 14.38 14.23 -18.59
N ILE A 225 15.69 14.07 -18.56
CA ILE A 225 16.45 13.38 -17.51
C ILE A 225 17.07 14.32 -16.47
N SER A 226 16.81 15.63 -16.56
CA SER A 226 17.38 16.61 -15.65
C SER A 226 16.34 17.34 -14.82
N ARG A 227 16.78 17.85 -13.66
CA ARG A 227 16.01 18.79 -12.82
C ARG A 227 16.90 19.93 -12.37
N ASP A 228 16.31 21.12 -12.25
CA ASP A 228 16.98 22.32 -11.75
C ASP A 228 17.11 22.30 -10.22
N ALA A 229 18.15 22.99 -9.72
CA ALA A 229 18.29 23.24 -8.29
C ALA A 229 17.16 24.18 -7.77
N PRO A 230 16.72 24.03 -6.50
CA PRO A 230 17.10 22.99 -5.56
C PRO A 230 16.40 21.66 -5.83
N TYR A 231 17.16 20.57 -5.80
CA TYR A 231 16.62 19.23 -6.00
C TYR A 231 17.41 18.22 -5.16
N PHE A 232 16.72 17.31 -4.49
CA PHE A 232 17.36 16.22 -3.75
C PHE A 232 17.56 15.03 -4.67
N GLY A 233 18.82 14.79 -5.06
CA GLY A 233 19.25 13.77 -6.00
C GLY A 233 20.71 13.96 -6.34
N PHE A 234 21.25 13.12 -7.24
CA PHE A 234 22.64 13.22 -7.68
C PHE A 234 22.82 14.29 -8.77
N SER A 235 23.92 15.04 -8.66
CA SER A 235 24.30 16.01 -9.68
C SER A 235 24.66 15.31 -10.99
N ILE A 236 24.25 15.87 -12.13
CA ILE A 236 24.64 15.38 -13.44
C ILE A 236 26.10 15.76 -13.70
N PRO A 237 26.98 14.82 -14.08
CA PRO A 237 28.39 15.11 -14.36
C PRO A 237 28.56 16.19 -15.42
N GLU A 238 29.50 17.11 -15.18
CA GLU A 238 29.86 18.24 -16.07
C GLU A 238 28.76 19.32 -16.22
N GLU A 239 27.67 19.24 -15.44
CA GLU A 239 26.56 20.19 -15.49
C GLU A 239 26.44 20.97 -14.17
N ASN A 240 26.26 22.28 -14.27
CA ASN A 240 26.11 23.12 -13.08
C ASN A 240 24.64 23.20 -12.66
N ASN A 241 24.34 22.95 -11.39
CA ASN A 241 22.99 23.05 -10.82
C ASN A 241 21.93 22.20 -11.53
N LYS A 242 22.34 21.07 -12.12
CA LYS A 242 21.46 20.07 -12.73
C LYS A 242 21.60 18.75 -12.01
N PHE A 243 20.48 18.11 -11.75
CA PHE A 243 20.36 16.86 -11.03
C PHE A 243 19.67 15.82 -11.90
N PHE A 244 19.99 14.54 -11.71
CA PHE A 244 19.23 13.47 -12.35
C PHE A 244 17.79 13.48 -11.90
N TYR A 245 16.88 13.34 -12.85
CA TYR A 245 15.48 13.06 -12.55
C TYR A 245 15.37 11.68 -11.86
N VAL A 246 14.57 11.58 -10.81
CA VAL A 246 14.44 10.38 -9.97
C VAL A 246 14.27 9.07 -10.76
N TRP A 247 13.57 9.07 -11.88
CA TRP A 247 13.40 7.88 -12.71
C TRP A 247 14.63 7.48 -13.53
N VAL A 248 15.69 8.27 -13.52
CA VAL A 248 16.99 7.86 -14.08
C VAL A 248 17.72 6.97 -13.08
N ASP A 249 17.81 7.39 -11.84
CA ASP A 249 18.58 6.72 -10.80
C ASP A 249 17.78 5.67 -10.00
N ALA A 250 16.45 5.76 -9.96
CA ALA A 250 15.61 4.77 -9.30
C ALA A 250 15.81 3.34 -9.82
N PRO A 251 15.69 3.03 -11.13
CA PRO A 251 15.92 1.66 -11.61
C PRO A 251 17.39 1.22 -11.47
N ILE A 252 18.35 2.16 -11.44
CA ILE A 252 19.76 1.86 -11.15
C ILE A 252 19.91 1.37 -9.70
N GLY A 253 19.01 1.72 -8.79
CA GLY A 253 18.96 1.21 -7.41
C GLY A 253 18.92 -0.31 -7.31
N TYR A 254 18.37 -1.01 -8.31
CA TYR A 254 18.46 -2.48 -8.39
C TYR A 254 19.90 -2.96 -8.54
N LEU A 255 20.63 -2.34 -9.46
CA LEU A 255 22.06 -2.61 -9.69
C LEU A 255 22.90 -2.21 -8.47
N ALA A 256 22.60 -1.07 -7.85
CA ALA A 256 23.31 -0.58 -6.66
C ALA A 256 23.15 -1.54 -5.48
N SER A 257 21.95 -2.07 -5.27
CA SER A 257 21.71 -3.09 -4.25
C SER A 257 22.48 -4.38 -4.54
N ALA A 258 22.49 -4.83 -5.79
CA ALA A 258 23.25 -6.01 -6.21
C ALA A 258 24.78 -5.77 -6.11
N LYS A 259 25.28 -4.56 -6.45
CA LYS A 259 26.70 -4.19 -6.34
C LYS A 259 27.16 -4.19 -4.89
N ASN A 260 26.41 -3.55 -3.98
CA ASN A 260 26.70 -3.52 -2.55
C ASN A 260 26.75 -4.94 -1.96
N TRP A 261 25.80 -5.81 -2.36
CA TRP A 261 25.82 -7.22 -1.96
C TRP A 261 27.06 -7.94 -2.51
N ALA A 262 27.41 -7.73 -3.78
CA ALA A 262 28.54 -8.38 -4.41
C ALA A 262 29.85 -8.03 -3.70
N GLU A 263 30.08 -6.75 -3.39
CA GLU A 263 31.25 -6.28 -2.67
C GLU A 263 31.36 -6.91 -1.27
N THR A 264 30.22 -7.00 -0.54
CA THR A 264 30.14 -7.62 0.78
C THR A 264 30.41 -9.14 0.73
N ASN A 265 30.07 -9.79 -0.38
CA ASN A 265 30.21 -11.25 -0.56
C ASN A 265 31.43 -11.64 -1.42
N SER A 266 32.40 -10.72 -1.57
CA SER A 266 33.67 -10.97 -2.28
C SER A 266 33.48 -11.45 -3.73
N THR A 267 32.44 -10.95 -4.41
CA THR A 267 32.20 -11.15 -5.84
C THR A 267 32.11 -9.80 -6.57
N ASN A 268 31.85 -9.82 -7.87
CA ASN A 268 31.81 -8.63 -8.70
C ASN A 268 30.40 -8.50 -9.30
N ILE A 269 29.89 -7.27 -9.39
CA ILE A 269 28.60 -6.96 -10.03
C ILE A 269 28.54 -7.48 -11.49
N GLN A 270 29.66 -7.49 -12.21
CA GLN A 270 29.74 -8.01 -13.58
C GLN A 270 29.46 -9.52 -13.66
N ASN A 271 29.83 -10.30 -12.63
CA ASN A 271 29.47 -11.71 -12.54
C ASN A 271 27.98 -11.94 -12.34
N LEU A 272 27.32 -11.00 -11.69
CA LEU A 272 25.87 -11.07 -11.38
C LEU A 272 25.02 -10.47 -12.49
N TRP A 273 25.36 -9.26 -12.94
CA TRP A 273 24.50 -8.46 -13.83
C TRP A 273 25.20 -7.98 -15.11
N GLY A 274 26.47 -8.36 -15.33
CA GLY A 274 27.18 -8.01 -16.57
C GLY A 274 26.54 -8.64 -17.80
N LYS A 275 26.87 -8.11 -19.00
CA LYS A 275 26.31 -8.60 -20.29
C LYS A 275 26.55 -10.11 -20.53
N ASP A 276 27.64 -10.66 -20.01
CA ASP A 276 28.00 -12.08 -20.13
C ASP A 276 27.55 -12.92 -18.92
N SER A 277 26.76 -12.36 -17.99
CA SER A 277 26.28 -13.07 -16.83
C SER A 277 25.27 -14.17 -17.21
N GLU A 278 25.42 -15.34 -16.58
CA GLU A 278 24.49 -16.47 -16.72
C GLU A 278 23.20 -16.29 -15.91
N TYR A 279 23.15 -15.29 -15.01
CA TYR A 279 21.94 -15.01 -14.22
C TYR A 279 20.84 -14.42 -15.11
N GLU A 280 19.64 -14.94 -15.00
CA GLU A 280 18.43 -14.32 -15.53
C GLU A 280 17.97 -13.20 -14.59
N ILE A 281 17.54 -12.06 -15.17
CA ILE A 281 17.08 -10.88 -14.44
C ILE A 281 15.55 -10.77 -14.50
N HIS A 282 14.91 -10.84 -13.35
CA HIS A 282 13.44 -10.79 -13.22
C HIS A 282 13.01 -9.58 -12.39
N HIS A 283 12.21 -8.70 -12.98
CA HIS A 283 11.57 -7.58 -12.30
C HIS A 283 10.11 -7.88 -11.98
N PHE A 284 9.68 -7.63 -10.75
CA PHE A 284 8.27 -7.60 -10.34
C PHE A 284 7.88 -6.14 -10.10
N ILE A 285 6.81 -5.68 -10.77
CA ILE A 285 6.42 -4.27 -10.77
C ILE A 285 4.90 -4.08 -10.82
N GLY A 286 4.43 -2.93 -10.33
CA GLY A 286 3.07 -2.46 -10.55
C GLY A 286 2.83 -1.98 -11.99
N LYS A 287 1.57 -2.00 -12.43
CA LYS A 287 1.19 -1.60 -13.80
C LYS A 287 1.43 -0.13 -14.12
N ASP A 288 1.55 0.74 -13.12
CA ASP A 288 1.80 2.18 -13.24
C ASP A 288 3.22 2.53 -13.71
N ILE A 289 4.20 1.67 -13.42
CA ILE A 289 5.60 1.88 -13.78
C ILE A 289 6.06 1.03 -14.97
N THR A 290 5.11 0.45 -15.70
CA THR A 290 5.39 -0.42 -16.86
C THR A 290 6.18 0.29 -17.94
N TYR A 291 5.87 1.57 -18.21
CA TYR A 291 6.55 2.38 -19.21
C TYR A 291 8.03 2.56 -18.87
N PHE A 292 8.34 2.86 -17.62
CA PHE A 292 9.71 3.05 -17.16
C PHE A 292 10.54 1.76 -17.24
N HIS A 293 9.99 0.62 -16.86
CA HIS A 293 10.70 -0.65 -16.87
C HIS A 293 10.75 -1.32 -18.25
N GLY A 294 9.74 -1.08 -19.09
CA GLY A 294 9.65 -1.69 -20.41
C GLY A 294 10.32 -0.91 -21.54
N LEU A 295 10.53 0.39 -21.38
CA LEU A 295 11.16 1.26 -22.38
C LEU A 295 12.38 2.01 -21.86
N PHE A 296 12.25 2.83 -20.82
CA PHE A 296 13.36 3.66 -20.34
C PHE A 296 14.50 2.86 -19.75
N TRP A 297 14.21 1.92 -18.87
CA TRP A 297 15.22 1.11 -18.23
C TRP A 297 16.07 0.30 -19.22
N PRO A 298 15.48 -0.45 -20.19
CA PRO A 298 16.26 -1.10 -21.23
C PRO A 298 17.05 -0.11 -22.11
N ALA A 299 16.48 1.06 -22.43
CA ALA A 299 17.15 2.08 -23.23
C ALA A 299 18.38 2.67 -22.50
N LEU A 300 18.29 2.90 -21.19
CA LEU A 300 19.43 3.34 -20.39
C LEU A 300 20.56 2.28 -20.34
N LEU A 301 20.19 1.00 -20.25
CA LEU A 301 21.17 -0.09 -20.14
C LEU A 301 21.85 -0.45 -21.45
N GLN A 302 21.28 -0.13 -22.62
CA GLN A 302 21.74 -0.65 -23.91
C GLN A 302 23.25 -0.39 -24.20
N GLU A 303 23.77 0.78 -23.82
CA GLU A 303 25.14 1.17 -24.01
C GLU A 303 26.01 0.96 -22.75
N SER A 304 25.42 0.51 -21.65
CA SER A 304 26.11 0.21 -20.41
C SER A 304 26.81 -1.16 -20.46
N LEU A 305 27.49 -1.51 -19.38
CA LEU A 305 28.11 -2.83 -19.20
C LEU A 305 27.15 -3.89 -18.69
N TYR A 306 25.87 -3.54 -18.47
CA TYR A 306 24.89 -4.37 -17.79
C TYR A 306 23.88 -5.01 -18.75
N LYS A 307 23.40 -6.19 -18.35
CA LYS A 307 22.42 -6.99 -19.09
C LYS A 307 21.02 -6.38 -18.97
N LEU A 308 20.24 -6.45 -20.05
CA LEU A 308 18.82 -6.12 -20.05
C LEU A 308 18.02 -7.14 -19.22
N PRO A 309 16.85 -6.77 -18.67
CA PRO A 309 15.99 -7.73 -17.99
C PRO A 309 15.54 -8.87 -18.91
N ASP A 310 15.59 -10.11 -18.41
CA ASP A 310 15.05 -11.27 -19.12
C ASP A 310 13.53 -11.39 -18.96
N SER A 311 13.01 -10.83 -17.85
CA SER A 311 11.59 -10.95 -17.54
C SER A 311 11.09 -9.74 -16.72
N ILE A 312 9.91 -9.23 -17.09
CA ILE A 312 9.20 -8.19 -16.33
C ILE A 312 7.78 -8.70 -16.04
N HIS A 313 7.46 -8.85 -14.75
CA HIS A 313 6.15 -9.28 -14.26
C HIS A 313 5.37 -8.11 -13.73
N VAL A 314 4.23 -7.84 -14.38
CA VAL A 314 3.36 -6.72 -14.04
C VAL A 314 2.12 -7.22 -13.30
N HIS A 315 1.80 -6.60 -12.16
CA HIS A 315 0.56 -6.85 -11.44
C HIS A 315 -0.38 -5.63 -11.45
N GLY A 316 -1.67 -5.87 -11.16
CA GLY A 316 -2.67 -4.81 -10.99
C GLY A 316 -2.56 -4.10 -9.64
N PHE A 317 -3.41 -3.10 -9.42
CA PHE A 317 -3.49 -2.37 -8.15
C PHE A 317 -4.23 -3.16 -7.07
N LEU A 318 -4.01 -2.75 -5.83
CA LEU A 318 -4.79 -3.20 -4.69
C LEU A 318 -5.89 -2.19 -4.37
N THR A 319 -7.12 -2.70 -4.22
CA THR A 319 -8.23 -1.97 -3.59
C THR A 319 -8.51 -2.58 -2.20
N VAL A 320 -9.16 -1.84 -1.33
CA VAL A 320 -9.57 -2.29 0.00
C VAL A 320 -11.08 -2.11 0.11
N ASN A 321 -11.80 -3.23 0.30
CA ASN A 321 -13.26 -3.27 0.32
C ASN A 321 -13.89 -2.52 -0.87
N GLY A 322 -13.39 -2.81 -2.08
CA GLY A 322 -13.87 -2.25 -3.36
C GLY A 322 -13.49 -0.79 -3.61
N LYS A 323 -12.62 -0.18 -2.81
CA LYS A 323 -12.22 1.23 -2.93
C LYS A 323 -10.71 1.36 -3.11
N LYS A 324 -10.28 2.28 -3.98
CA LYS A 324 -8.86 2.68 -4.08
C LYS A 324 -8.41 3.24 -2.72
N MET A 325 -7.25 2.79 -2.23
CA MET A 325 -6.66 3.33 -1.01
C MET A 325 -6.38 4.83 -1.13
N SER A 326 -6.73 5.59 -0.10
CA SER A 326 -6.51 7.02 -0.03
C SER A 326 -6.43 7.47 1.42
N LYS A 327 -5.41 8.26 1.76
CA LYS A 327 -5.26 8.85 3.11
C LYS A 327 -6.47 9.73 3.47
N SER A 328 -6.97 10.52 2.51
CA SER A 328 -8.12 11.42 2.71
C SER A 328 -9.45 10.69 2.92
N LYS A 329 -9.57 9.41 2.51
CA LYS A 329 -10.79 8.59 2.66
C LYS A 329 -10.74 7.65 3.86
N GLY A 330 -9.67 7.65 4.64
CA GLY A 330 -9.53 6.83 5.85
C GLY A 330 -9.43 5.32 5.60
N ASN A 331 -9.18 4.88 4.36
CA ASN A 331 -9.00 3.48 3.99
C ASN A 331 -7.54 3.15 3.58
N PHE A 332 -6.61 4.00 3.95
CA PHE A 332 -5.18 3.78 3.79
C PHE A 332 -4.67 2.96 4.98
N ILE A 333 -4.15 1.77 4.70
CA ILE A 333 -3.69 0.83 5.72
C ILE A 333 -2.20 0.61 5.53
N THR A 334 -1.41 0.90 6.56
CA THR A 334 0.01 0.61 6.57
C THR A 334 0.27 -0.88 6.86
N ALA A 335 1.46 -1.35 6.51
CA ALA A 335 1.87 -2.72 6.82
C ALA A 335 1.87 -2.98 8.33
N ASP A 336 2.34 -2.03 9.11
CA ASP A 336 2.42 -2.14 10.56
C ASP A 336 1.04 -2.24 11.21
N GLN A 337 0.09 -1.36 10.83
CA GLN A 337 -1.29 -1.42 11.30
C GLN A 337 -1.93 -2.79 11.00
N PHE A 338 -1.68 -3.33 9.80
CA PHE A 338 -2.21 -4.65 9.47
C PHE A 338 -1.58 -5.75 10.33
N ALA A 339 -0.25 -5.71 10.52
CA ALA A 339 0.49 -6.71 11.30
C ALA A 339 0.11 -6.69 12.80
N GLU A 340 -0.35 -5.57 13.33
CA GLU A 340 -0.89 -5.45 14.69
C GLU A 340 -2.30 -6.05 14.81
N ALA A 341 -3.12 -5.89 13.76
CA ALA A 341 -4.50 -6.36 13.76
C ALA A 341 -4.66 -7.84 13.38
N CYS A 342 -3.75 -8.40 12.58
CA CYS A 342 -3.88 -9.74 12.02
C CYS A 342 -2.50 -10.36 11.74
N ASP A 343 -2.40 -11.70 11.86
CA ASP A 343 -1.18 -12.41 11.46
C ASP A 343 -0.88 -12.17 9.98
N PRO A 344 0.27 -11.58 9.64
CA PRO A 344 0.65 -11.27 8.27
C PRO A 344 0.67 -12.48 7.32
N GLU A 345 0.93 -13.70 7.80
CA GLU A 345 0.92 -14.89 6.95
C GLU A 345 -0.48 -15.24 6.43
N LEU A 346 -1.53 -14.85 7.14
CA LEU A 346 -2.90 -15.03 6.67
C LEU A 346 -3.18 -14.14 5.45
N LEU A 347 -2.62 -12.91 5.44
CA LEU A 347 -2.69 -12.03 4.27
C LEU A 347 -1.89 -12.60 3.09
N ARG A 348 -0.68 -13.12 3.34
CA ARG A 348 0.12 -13.79 2.31
C ARG A 348 -0.67 -14.92 1.64
N TYR A 349 -1.33 -15.76 2.43
CA TYR A 349 -2.21 -16.82 1.92
C TYR A 349 -3.38 -16.25 1.10
N PHE A 350 -4.04 -15.22 1.60
CA PHE A 350 -5.14 -14.57 0.89
C PHE A 350 -4.69 -14.05 -0.46
N PHE A 351 -3.60 -13.29 -0.51
CA PHE A 351 -3.04 -12.80 -1.76
C PHE A 351 -2.68 -13.94 -2.72
N ALA A 352 -1.97 -14.97 -2.27
CA ALA A 352 -1.66 -16.13 -3.09
C ALA A 352 -2.92 -16.82 -3.63
N SER A 353 -4.02 -16.85 -2.86
CA SER A 353 -5.28 -17.45 -3.30
C SER A 353 -6.02 -16.65 -4.38
N LYS A 354 -5.65 -15.39 -4.60
CA LYS A 354 -6.27 -14.47 -5.59
C LYS A 354 -5.35 -14.17 -6.77
N LEU A 355 -4.03 -14.07 -6.53
CA LEU A 355 -3.03 -13.70 -7.54
C LEU A 355 -2.94 -14.73 -8.68
N ASN A 356 -2.86 -14.22 -9.89
CA ASN A 356 -2.68 -15.00 -11.11
C ASN A 356 -1.74 -14.28 -12.09
N ALA A 357 -1.41 -14.91 -13.22
CA ALA A 357 -0.50 -14.34 -14.22
C ALA A 357 -1.08 -13.18 -15.05
N LYS A 358 -2.34 -12.77 -14.81
CA LYS A 358 -2.99 -11.67 -15.51
C LYS A 358 -2.80 -10.36 -14.75
N ILE A 359 -3.01 -9.25 -15.46
CA ILE A 359 -2.93 -7.90 -14.90
C ILE A 359 -4.33 -7.48 -14.45
N GLU A 360 -4.77 -8.01 -13.33
CA GLU A 360 -6.08 -7.72 -12.75
C GLU A 360 -5.88 -7.03 -11.41
N ASP A 361 -6.72 -6.02 -11.12
CA ASP A 361 -6.71 -5.38 -9.80
C ASP A 361 -7.26 -6.37 -8.76
N LEU A 362 -6.65 -6.40 -7.59
CA LEU A 362 -7.02 -7.29 -6.50
C LEU A 362 -7.74 -6.49 -5.41
N ASP A 363 -8.87 -7.02 -4.92
CA ASP A 363 -9.55 -6.43 -3.77
C ASP A 363 -9.23 -7.17 -2.48
N LEU A 364 -8.74 -6.44 -1.48
CA LEU A 364 -8.60 -6.89 -0.10
C LEU A 364 -9.93 -6.67 0.62
N SER A 365 -10.85 -7.62 0.45
CA SER A 365 -12.07 -7.72 1.25
C SER A 365 -11.77 -8.47 2.55
N PHE A 366 -12.05 -7.86 3.70
CA PHE A 366 -11.80 -8.48 5.00
C PHE A 366 -12.74 -9.65 5.30
N ASP A 367 -13.96 -9.59 4.79
CA ASP A 367 -14.91 -10.72 4.86
C ASP A 367 -14.41 -11.91 4.07
N ASP A 368 -13.93 -11.68 2.83
CA ASP A 368 -13.35 -12.72 1.98
C ASP A 368 -12.07 -13.31 2.60
N LEU A 369 -11.23 -12.47 3.21
CA LEU A 369 -10.03 -12.91 3.92
C LEU A 369 -10.40 -13.88 5.05
N ALA A 370 -11.28 -13.48 5.95
CA ALA A 370 -11.70 -14.31 7.07
C ALA A 370 -12.36 -15.61 6.58
N GLN A 371 -13.25 -15.53 5.60
CA GLN A 371 -13.90 -16.70 5.02
C GLN A 371 -12.88 -17.66 4.39
N LYS A 372 -11.90 -17.13 3.65
CA LYS A 372 -10.89 -17.92 2.95
C LYS A 372 -9.97 -18.63 3.94
N ILE A 373 -9.49 -17.94 4.96
CA ILE A 373 -8.67 -18.54 6.03
C ILE A 373 -9.44 -19.64 6.76
N ASN A 374 -10.67 -19.36 7.18
CA ASN A 374 -11.49 -20.29 7.94
C ASN A 374 -11.87 -21.52 7.13
N SER A 375 -12.17 -21.38 5.84
CA SER A 375 -12.53 -22.51 4.99
C SER A 375 -11.33 -23.36 4.60
N ASP A 376 -10.23 -22.76 4.20
CA ASP A 376 -9.10 -23.46 3.61
C ASP A 376 -8.05 -23.87 4.66
N LEU A 377 -7.49 -22.89 5.40
CA LEU A 377 -6.41 -23.20 6.33
C LEU A 377 -6.90 -23.90 7.61
N VAL A 378 -8.01 -23.43 8.19
CA VAL A 378 -8.57 -24.03 9.40
C VAL A 378 -9.40 -25.26 9.07
N GLY A 379 -10.37 -25.14 8.15
CA GLY A 379 -11.36 -26.17 7.85
C GLY A 379 -10.84 -27.36 7.05
N LYS A 380 -9.79 -27.17 6.22
CA LYS A 380 -9.23 -28.24 5.39
C LYS A 380 -7.81 -28.61 5.80
N PHE A 381 -6.86 -27.68 5.71
CA PHE A 381 -5.44 -27.96 5.88
C PHE A 381 -5.09 -28.38 7.31
N SER A 382 -5.28 -27.54 8.31
CA SER A 382 -4.97 -27.83 9.71
C SER A 382 -5.83 -28.96 10.28
N ASN A 383 -7.04 -29.13 9.75
CA ASN A 383 -7.98 -30.16 10.16
C ASN A 383 -7.46 -31.59 9.96
N ILE A 384 -6.60 -31.82 8.94
CA ILE A 384 -6.00 -33.15 8.71
C ILE A 384 -5.20 -33.59 9.93
N PHE A 385 -4.29 -32.76 10.41
CA PHE A 385 -3.44 -33.10 11.55
C PHE A 385 -4.26 -33.19 12.84
N SER A 386 -5.17 -32.26 13.12
CA SER A 386 -5.99 -32.28 14.33
C SER A 386 -6.89 -33.52 14.44
N ARG A 387 -7.38 -34.04 13.32
CA ARG A 387 -8.22 -35.24 13.27
C ARG A 387 -7.44 -36.55 13.42
N THR A 388 -6.18 -36.57 13.03
CA THR A 388 -5.32 -37.77 13.07
C THR A 388 -4.48 -37.84 14.34
N ALA A 389 -4.13 -36.71 14.93
CA ALA A 389 -3.31 -36.62 16.14
C ALA A 389 -3.78 -37.52 17.30
N PRO A 390 -5.08 -37.63 17.64
CA PRO A 390 -5.53 -38.50 18.75
C PRO A 390 -5.20 -40.00 18.56
N PHE A 391 -5.17 -40.46 17.32
CA PHE A 391 -4.84 -41.89 17.03
C PHE A 391 -3.33 -42.11 17.12
N ILE A 392 -2.51 -41.14 16.71
CA ILE A 392 -1.06 -41.19 16.85
C ILE A 392 -0.65 -41.07 18.32
N ALA A 393 -1.31 -40.17 19.09
CA ALA A 393 -1.07 -40.06 20.53
C ALA A 393 -1.32 -41.37 21.30
N LYS A 394 -2.36 -42.12 20.94
CA LYS A 394 -2.61 -43.47 21.51
C LYS A 394 -1.54 -44.50 21.16
N ASN A 395 -0.73 -44.27 20.13
CA ASN A 395 0.45 -45.05 19.77
C ASN A 395 1.75 -44.40 20.27
N ASN A 396 1.74 -43.75 21.42
CA ASN A 396 2.89 -43.06 22.02
C ASN A 396 3.53 -42.02 21.09
N ASN A 397 2.72 -41.26 20.34
CA ASN A 397 3.13 -40.30 19.32
C ASN A 397 4.01 -40.87 18.20
N LYS A 398 3.96 -42.19 17.99
CA LYS A 398 4.76 -42.89 16.99
C LYS A 398 3.92 -43.22 15.76
N LEU A 399 4.43 -42.90 14.57
CA LEU A 399 3.83 -43.24 13.28
C LEU A 399 3.96 -44.76 13.01
N ALA A 400 3.06 -45.31 12.20
CA ALA A 400 3.08 -46.73 11.83
C ALA A 400 4.30 -47.04 10.95
N GLN A 401 4.67 -48.33 10.91
CA GLN A 401 5.73 -48.86 10.02
C GLN A 401 5.31 -48.97 8.56
N ARG A 402 4.02 -48.77 8.25
CA ARG A 402 3.44 -48.82 6.91
C ARG A 402 2.32 -47.78 6.77
N LEU A 403 2.00 -47.46 5.52
CA LEU A 403 0.93 -46.54 5.14
C LEU A 403 0.20 -47.03 3.88
N ASP A 404 -0.87 -46.39 3.48
CA ASP A 404 -1.56 -46.63 2.20
C ASP A 404 -0.77 -45.96 1.06
N GLU A 405 0.14 -46.71 0.45
CA GLU A 405 1.03 -46.24 -0.64
C GLU A 405 0.23 -45.71 -1.81
N SER A 406 -0.84 -46.40 -2.20
CA SER A 406 -1.66 -46.03 -3.35
C SER A 406 -2.32 -44.66 -3.15
N TYR A 407 -2.79 -44.40 -1.92
CA TYR A 407 -3.38 -43.11 -1.59
C TYR A 407 -2.33 -42.00 -1.57
N LEU A 408 -1.18 -42.22 -0.96
CA LEU A 408 -0.08 -41.22 -0.89
C LEU A 408 0.40 -40.88 -2.30
N ASP A 409 0.67 -41.85 -3.16
CA ASP A 409 1.13 -41.63 -4.54
C ASP A 409 0.06 -40.93 -5.37
N GLY A 410 -1.22 -41.29 -5.22
CA GLY A 410 -2.33 -40.57 -5.86
C GLY A 410 -2.44 -39.12 -5.44
N SER A 411 -2.17 -38.77 -4.18
CA SER A 411 -2.18 -37.40 -3.67
C SER A 411 -1.10 -36.50 -4.29
N ARG A 412 -0.02 -37.12 -4.81
CA ARG A 412 1.11 -36.45 -5.44
C ARG A 412 0.96 -36.26 -6.95
N SER A 413 -0.11 -36.77 -7.56
CA SER A 413 -0.32 -36.77 -9.02
C SER A 413 -0.30 -35.37 -9.67
N ASN A 414 -0.56 -34.31 -8.91
CA ASN A 414 -0.53 -32.92 -9.36
C ASN A 414 0.73 -32.14 -8.91
N GLU A 415 1.72 -32.79 -8.31
CA GLU A 415 2.90 -32.15 -7.73
C GLU A 415 3.63 -31.24 -8.75
N GLN A 416 4.06 -31.81 -9.87
CA GLN A 416 4.74 -31.04 -10.92
C GLN A 416 3.89 -29.88 -11.42
N LYS A 417 2.60 -30.10 -11.63
CA LYS A 417 1.68 -29.04 -12.08
C LYS A 417 1.56 -27.89 -11.08
N ILE A 418 1.65 -28.17 -9.78
CA ILE A 418 1.65 -27.14 -8.74
C ILE A 418 2.93 -26.29 -8.85
N TYR A 419 4.09 -26.91 -9.04
CA TYR A 419 5.36 -26.21 -9.27
C TYR A 419 5.31 -25.35 -10.53
N ASP A 420 4.86 -25.88 -11.66
CA ASP A 420 4.70 -25.14 -12.92
C ASP A 420 3.77 -23.93 -12.78
N LEU A 421 2.72 -24.07 -11.97
CA LEU A 421 1.77 -22.97 -11.70
C LEU A 421 2.40 -21.86 -10.84
N PHE A 422 3.23 -22.21 -9.85
CA PHE A 422 3.99 -21.22 -9.10
C PHE A 422 5.03 -20.51 -9.97
N GLU A 423 5.80 -21.25 -10.75
CA GLU A 423 6.79 -20.70 -11.67
C GLU A 423 6.16 -19.74 -12.67
N SER A 424 5.01 -20.09 -13.25
CA SER A 424 4.24 -19.22 -14.15
C SER A 424 3.38 -18.17 -13.45
N LYS A 425 3.55 -17.94 -12.14
CA LYS A 425 2.86 -16.95 -11.29
C LYS A 425 1.32 -17.12 -11.25
N ASN A 426 0.81 -18.31 -11.53
CA ASN A 426 -0.60 -18.68 -11.36
C ASN A 426 -0.89 -19.19 -9.95
N TYR A 427 -0.55 -18.39 -8.93
CA TYR A 427 -0.62 -18.79 -7.51
C TYR A 427 -2.01 -19.27 -7.11
N SER A 428 -3.07 -18.58 -7.51
CA SER A 428 -4.45 -18.95 -7.18
C SER A 428 -4.83 -20.36 -7.65
N LYS A 429 -4.33 -20.78 -8.83
CA LYS A 429 -4.56 -22.14 -9.33
C LYS A 429 -3.72 -23.17 -8.57
N ALA A 430 -2.48 -22.82 -8.19
CA ALA A 430 -1.64 -23.68 -7.36
C ALA A 430 -2.30 -23.91 -5.99
N ILE A 431 -2.71 -22.84 -5.30
CA ILE A 431 -3.43 -22.91 -4.02
C ILE A 431 -4.70 -23.75 -4.14
N LYS A 432 -5.47 -23.59 -5.21
CA LYS A 432 -6.68 -24.40 -5.44
C LYS A 432 -6.35 -25.90 -5.49
N LEU A 433 -5.32 -26.31 -6.25
CA LEU A 433 -4.90 -27.72 -6.32
C LEU A 433 -4.40 -28.24 -4.96
N ILE A 434 -3.64 -27.44 -4.22
CA ILE A 434 -3.18 -27.81 -2.87
C ILE A 434 -4.38 -28.02 -1.93
N MET A 435 -5.37 -27.14 -1.97
CA MET A 435 -6.58 -27.27 -1.15
C MET A 435 -7.50 -28.41 -1.59
N GLU A 436 -7.48 -28.81 -2.87
CA GLU A 436 -8.15 -30.02 -3.36
C GLU A 436 -7.50 -31.29 -2.78
N ILE A 437 -6.16 -31.34 -2.66
CA ILE A 437 -5.46 -32.45 -1.99
C ILE A 437 -5.86 -32.50 -0.52
N ALA A 438 -5.91 -31.36 0.18
CA ALA A 438 -6.32 -31.30 1.59
C ALA A 438 -7.76 -31.78 1.79
N ASP A 439 -8.67 -31.39 0.91
CA ASP A 439 -10.08 -31.77 0.95
C ASP A 439 -10.25 -33.29 0.72
N ASN A 440 -9.56 -33.84 -0.28
CA ASN A 440 -9.55 -35.28 -0.56
C ASN A 440 -8.97 -36.08 0.60
N THR A 441 -7.95 -35.56 1.29
CA THR A 441 -7.37 -36.22 2.47
C THR A 441 -8.35 -36.24 3.64
N ASN A 442 -9.13 -35.16 3.85
CA ASN A 442 -10.21 -35.17 4.84
C ASN A 442 -11.32 -36.18 4.48
N LYS A 443 -11.65 -36.35 3.18
CA LYS A 443 -12.59 -37.36 2.70
C LYS A 443 -12.05 -38.76 2.93
N TYR A 444 -10.76 -39.02 2.61
CA TYR A 444 -10.09 -40.28 2.91
C TYR A 444 -10.19 -40.68 4.39
N ILE A 445 -9.93 -39.72 5.31
CA ILE A 445 -10.09 -39.95 6.75
C ILE A 445 -11.54 -40.33 7.09
N ASN A 446 -12.54 -39.63 6.48
CA ASN A 446 -13.96 -39.92 6.69
C ASN A 446 -14.34 -41.33 6.18
N GLU A 447 -13.88 -41.72 4.99
CA GLU A 447 -14.18 -43.02 4.37
C GLU A 447 -13.54 -44.19 5.09
N LYS A 448 -12.32 -43.98 5.59
CA LYS A 448 -11.61 -45.01 6.37
C LYS A 448 -12.11 -45.13 7.81
N GLU A 449 -12.82 -44.17 8.35
CA GLU A 449 -13.41 -44.14 9.69
C GLU A 449 -12.48 -44.62 10.80
N PRO A 450 -11.28 -44.04 11.01
CA PRO A 450 -10.27 -44.53 11.95
C PRO A 450 -10.79 -44.69 13.39
N TRP A 451 -11.85 -43.97 13.75
CA TRP A 451 -12.53 -44.12 15.06
C TRP A 451 -13.33 -45.42 15.23
N LYS A 452 -13.54 -46.21 14.15
CA LYS A 452 -14.20 -47.53 14.16
C LYS A 452 -13.19 -48.69 14.01
N LEU A 453 -11.94 -48.37 13.71
CA LEU A 453 -10.88 -49.35 13.48
C LEU A 453 -10.17 -49.74 14.79
N ASP A 454 -9.45 -50.86 14.78
CA ASP A 454 -8.45 -51.15 15.81
C ASP A 454 -7.31 -50.13 15.80
N GLN A 455 -6.50 -50.11 16.88
CA GLN A 455 -5.43 -49.14 17.05
C GLN A 455 -4.41 -49.15 15.92
N ASP A 456 -4.01 -50.34 15.45
CA ASP A 456 -2.99 -50.49 14.40
C ASP A 456 -3.50 -49.94 13.07
N GLN A 457 -4.70 -50.29 12.68
CA GLN A 457 -5.34 -49.80 11.45
C GLN A 457 -5.60 -48.31 11.52
N ALA A 458 -6.08 -47.78 12.65
CA ALA A 458 -6.28 -46.34 12.86
C ALA A 458 -4.95 -45.58 12.78
N THR A 459 -3.86 -46.13 13.29
CA THR A 459 -2.52 -45.56 13.21
C THR A 459 -2.01 -45.53 11.76
N ILE A 460 -2.25 -46.58 10.96
CA ILE A 460 -1.88 -46.64 9.54
C ILE A 460 -2.60 -45.56 8.73
N VAL A 461 -3.93 -45.42 8.89
CA VAL A 461 -4.73 -44.37 8.23
C VAL A 461 -4.21 -43.00 8.62
N SER A 462 -3.95 -42.77 9.91
CA SER A 462 -3.44 -41.48 10.41
C SER A 462 -2.02 -41.20 9.90
N THR A 463 -1.14 -42.22 9.85
CA THR A 463 0.21 -42.07 9.28
C THR A 463 0.17 -41.69 7.80
N THR A 464 -0.75 -42.27 7.03
CA THR A 464 -0.97 -41.92 5.62
C THR A 464 -1.37 -40.46 5.49
N ALA A 465 -2.38 -40.00 6.24
CA ALA A 465 -2.86 -38.64 6.20
C ALA A 465 -1.79 -37.61 6.68
N ILE A 466 -0.97 -37.98 7.68
CA ILE A 466 0.15 -37.12 8.15
C ILE A 466 1.24 -36.98 7.09
N ASN A 467 1.53 -38.04 6.30
CA ASN A 467 2.47 -37.95 5.18
C ASN A 467 1.95 -37.00 4.08
N VAL A 468 0.65 -37.05 3.77
CA VAL A 468 0.05 -36.06 2.86
C VAL A 468 0.10 -34.68 3.46
N PHE A 469 -0.21 -34.50 4.75
CA PHE A 469 -0.13 -33.22 5.44
C PHE A 469 1.29 -32.64 5.43
N LYS A 470 2.33 -33.43 5.63
CA LYS A 470 3.73 -33.06 5.45
C LYS A 470 3.97 -32.48 4.03
N ASN A 471 3.48 -33.17 3.00
CA ASN A 471 3.63 -32.70 1.62
C ASN A 471 2.89 -31.36 1.40
N LEU A 472 1.68 -31.20 1.95
CA LEU A 472 0.94 -29.94 1.90
C LEU A 472 1.69 -28.80 2.62
N CYS A 473 2.34 -29.06 3.76
CA CYS A 473 3.19 -28.09 4.43
C CYS A 473 4.36 -27.65 3.55
N ILE A 474 5.04 -28.57 2.87
CA ILE A 474 6.14 -28.26 1.95
C ILE A 474 5.63 -27.43 0.77
N LEU A 475 4.52 -27.79 0.13
CA LEU A 475 3.94 -27.07 -0.99
C LEU A 475 3.44 -25.66 -0.62
N LEU A 476 2.98 -25.45 0.62
CA LEU A 476 2.52 -24.15 1.13
C LEU A 476 3.66 -23.31 1.74
N HIS A 477 4.83 -23.89 1.97
CA HIS A 477 5.93 -23.21 2.65
C HIS A 477 6.36 -21.89 1.97
N PRO A 478 6.40 -21.75 0.64
CA PRO A 478 6.67 -20.47 0.00
C PRO A 478 5.65 -19.38 0.36
N VAL A 479 4.42 -19.76 0.64
CA VAL A 479 3.29 -18.84 0.89
C VAL A 479 3.20 -18.45 2.37
N ILE A 480 3.23 -19.44 3.28
CA ILE A 480 3.05 -19.28 4.74
C ILE A 480 4.20 -19.96 5.51
N PRO A 481 5.43 -19.46 5.37
CA PRO A 481 6.64 -20.16 5.83
C PRO A 481 6.68 -20.43 7.34
N ASN A 482 6.24 -19.48 8.19
CA ASN A 482 6.30 -19.66 9.64
C ASN A 482 5.22 -20.63 10.14
N ILE A 483 4.00 -20.57 9.58
CA ILE A 483 2.91 -21.49 9.92
C ILE A 483 3.32 -22.91 9.56
N THR A 484 3.74 -23.15 8.32
CA THR A 484 4.16 -24.48 7.86
C THR A 484 5.44 -24.94 8.52
N GLY A 485 6.39 -24.04 8.79
CA GLY A 485 7.61 -24.33 9.53
C GLY A 485 7.34 -24.85 10.94
N LYS A 486 6.41 -24.23 11.68
CA LYS A 486 5.96 -24.71 13.00
C LYS A 486 5.31 -26.11 12.90
N MET A 487 4.49 -26.33 11.85
CA MET A 487 3.84 -27.64 11.61
C MET A 487 4.85 -28.73 11.25
N LEU A 488 5.80 -28.44 10.35
CA LEU A 488 6.90 -29.34 9.99
C LEU A 488 7.81 -29.63 11.20
N GLY A 489 8.04 -28.63 12.05
CA GLY A 489 8.78 -28.78 13.31
C GLY A 489 8.14 -29.80 14.24
N MET A 490 6.79 -29.88 14.32
CA MET A 490 6.10 -30.92 15.08
C MET A 490 6.31 -32.34 14.48
N LEU A 491 6.57 -32.42 13.18
CA LEU A 491 6.90 -33.66 12.47
C LEU A 491 8.41 -33.96 12.45
N HIS A 492 9.22 -33.14 13.08
CA HIS A 492 10.70 -33.19 13.10
C HIS A 492 11.32 -33.10 11.68
N ILE A 493 10.71 -32.33 10.79
CA ILE A 493 11.15 -32.09 9.41
C ILE A 493 11.79 -30.71 9.30
N SER A 494 13.02 -30.67 8.78
CA SER A 494 13.74 -29.43 8.43
C SER A 494 13.96 -29.25 6.92
N ASP A 495 13.95 -30.36 6.16
CA ASP A 495 14.08 -30.32 4.71
C ASP A 495 12.74 -29.93 4.06
N ILE A 496 12.74 -28.76 3.42
CA ILE A 496 11.58 -28.19 2.71
C ILE A 496 11.77 -28.23 1.18
N SER A 497 12.83 -28.87 0.69
CA SER A 497 13.10 -28.97 -0.75
C SER A 497 11.99 -29.77 -1.47
N SER A 498 11.87 -29.57 -2.78
CA SER A 498 10.94 -30.34 -3.60
C SER A 498 11.19 -31.84 -3.52
N SER A 499 12.45 -32.27 -3.36
CA SER A 499 12.82 -33.68 -3.19
C SER A 499 12.29 -34.29 -1.89
N ALA A 500 12.08 -33.51 -0.83
CA ALA A 500 11.53 -33.97 0.45
C ALA A 500 10.07 -34.44 0.35
N LEU A 501 9.34 -34.08 -0.71
CA LEU A 501 7.99 -34.60 -0.95
C LEU A 501 7.95 -36.14 -1.09
N SER A 502 9.02 -36.75 -1.62
CA SER A 502 9.13 -38.19 -1.77
C SER A 502 9.45 -38.94 -0.47
N ASN A 503 9.99 -38.24 0.53
CA ASN A 503 10.39 -38.87 1.80
C ASN A 503 9.16 -39.26 2.62
N LYS A 504 9.12 -40.53 3.03
CA LYS A 504 8.01 -41.07 3.85
C LYS A 504 8.38 -41.03 5.32
N LEU A 505 7.42 -40.63 6.14
CA LEU A 505 7.53 -40.67 7.60
C LEU A 505 6.93 -41.97 8.09
N LEU A 506 7.78 -42.93 8.48
CA LEU A 506 7.40 -44.23 8.98
C LEU A 506 8.19 -44.56 10.23
N ASP A 507 7.55 -45.23 11.19
CA ASP A 507 8.18 -45.72 12.43
C ASP A 507 8.95 -44.66 13.24
N ILE A 508 8.59 -43.40 13.09
CA ILE A 508 9.20 -42.27 13.80
C ILE A 508 8.24 -41.70 14.84
N GLU A 509 8.80 -41.12 15.90
CA GLU A 509 8.07 -40.34 16.88
C GLU A 509 7.89 -38.93 16.37
N ILE A 510 6.71 -38.34 16.60
CA ILE A 510 6.41 -36.93 16.30
C ILE A 510 6.01 -36.19 17.57
N SER A 511 6.09 -34.87 17.57
CA SER A 511 5.65 -34.08 18.71
C SER A 511 4.12 -34.13 18.89
N GLU A 512 3.67 -33.91 20.10
CA GLU A 512 2.24 -33.72 20.39
C GLU A 512 1.66 -32.56 19.55
N PHE A 513 0.46 -32.78 18.98
CA PHE A 513 -0.23 -31.78 18.20
C PHE A 513 -0.58 -30.55 19.04
N LYS A 514 -0.19 -29.39 18.54
CA LYS A 514 -0.62 -28.08 19.05
C LYS A 514 -1.31 -27.31 17.94
N ALA A 515 -2.51 -26.80 18.22
CA ALA A 515 -3.21 -25.95 17.26
C ALA A 515 -2.44 -24.66 17.02
N ILE A 516 -2.03 -24.41 15.77
CA ILE A 516 -1.31 -23.21 15.34
C ILE A 516 -2.29 -22.21 14.71
N LEU A 517 -3.32 -22.71 14.06
CA LEU A 517 -4.34 -21.93 13.38
C LEU A 517 -5.65 -21.97 14.17
N SER A 518 -6.26 -20.82 14.33
CA SER A 518 -7.61 -20.66 14.87
C SER A 518 -8.50 -19.93 13.87
N ARG A 519 -9.83 -19.99 14.08
CA ARG A 519 -10.77 -19.19 13.28
C ARG A 519 -10.51 -17.71 13.50
N VAL A 520 -10.64 -16.94 12.42
CA VAL A 520 -10.50 -15.49 12.41
C VAL A 520 -11.85 -14.84 12.11
N GLU A 521 -12.11 -13.73 12.77
CA GLU A 521 -13.25 -12.88 12.49
C GLU A 521 -12.88 -11.83 11.43
N PRO A 522 -13.84 -11.33 10.64
CA PRO A 522 -13.58 -10.24 9.71
C PRO A 522 -13.04 -9.01 10.43
N LEU A 523 -12.03 -8.38 9.82
CA LEU A 523 -11.52 -7.10 10.29
C LEU A 523 -12.46 -5.97 9.87
N ASP A 524 -12.53 -4.91 10.67
CA ASP A 524 -13.24 -3.67 10.33
C ASP A 524 -12.28 -2.46 10.35
N ALA A 525 -12.76 -1.29 9.93
CA ALA A 525 -11.96 -0.08 9.89
C ALA A 525 -11.37 0.33 11.25
N LYS A 526 -12.00 -0.08 12.36
CA LYS A 526 -11.56 0.27 13.73
C LYS A 526 -10.25 -0.43 14.09
N HIS A 527 -10.00 -1.62 13.53
CA HIS A 527 -8.74 -2.36 13.76
C HIS A 527 -7.51 -1.64 13.21
N PHE A 528 -7.69 -0.63 12.33
CA PHE A 528 -6.62 0.11 11.68
C PHE A 528 -6.53 1.57 12.12
N GLN A 529 -7.35 1.98 13.08
CA GLN A 529 -7.25 3.30 13.71
C GLN A 529 -6.12 3.23 14.75
N SER A 530 -5.07 4.01 14.58
CA SER A 530 -4.03 4.16 15.61
C SER A 530 -4.62 4.89 16.82
N GLU A 531 -4.17 4.52 18.02
CA GLU A 531 -4.50 5.26 19.25
C GLU A 531 -4.14 6.76 19.15
N GLU A 532 -3.16 7.11 18.32
CA GLU A 532 -2.81 8.50 17.99
C GLU A 532 -3.97 9.23 17.26
N ARG A 533 -4.76 8.55 16.41
CA ARG A 533 -5.96 9.14 15.81
C ARG A 533 -7.13 9.27 16.79
N GLU A 534 -7.23 8.38 17.79
CA GLU A 534 -8.17 8.60 18.90
C GLU A 534 -7.72 9.77 19.80
N MET A 535 -6.41 10.07 19.85
CA MET A 535 -5.89 11.27 20.51
C MET A 535 -5.98 12.50 19.57
N GLU A 536 -5.84 12.38 18.24
CA GLU A 536 -6.10 13.46 17.28
C GLU A 536 -7.60 13.76 17.11
N GLU A 537 -8.50 12.78 17.27
CA GLU A 537 -9.95 13.02 17.40
C GLU A 537 -10.31 13.58 18.78
N LYS A 538 -9.42 13.50 19.77
CA LYS A 538 -9.52 14.15 21.10
C LYS A 538 -8.66 15.41 21.25
N THR A 539 -7.82 15.75 20.29
CA THR A 539 -7.30 17.10 20.18
C THR A 539 -8.51 17.96 19.78
N GLU A 540 -8.94 18.81 20.72
CA GLU A 540 -9.92 19.85 20.51
C GLU A 540 -9.81 20.36 19.07
N ASP A 541 -10.93 20.29 18.31
CA ASP A 541 -11.06 20.87 16.99
C ASP A 541 -10.78 22.38 17.09
N PHE A 542 -9.51 22.78 16.99
CA PHE A 542 -9.17 24.18 16.89
C PHE A 542 -9.71 24.70 15.56
N ILE A 543 -10.76 25.49 15.63
CA ILE A 543 -11.23 26.23 14.46
C ILE A 543 -10.31 27.42 14.22
N ASN A 544 -9.95 27.70 12.96
CA ASN A 544 -9.24 28.91 12.61
C ASN A 544 -10.16 30.13 12.72
N ILE A 545 -9.59 31.32 12.73
CA ILE A 545 -10.35 32.56 12.87
C ILE A 545 -11.36 32.78 11.73
N GLU A 546 -11.07 32.26 10.54
CA GLU A 546 -11.94 32.39 9.37
C GLU A 546 -13.19 31.51 9.53
N ASP A 547 -13.07 30.34 10.13
CA ASP A 547 -14.22 29.47 10.44
C ASP A 547 -15.08 30.04 11.55
N PHE A 548 -14.48 30.62 12.58
CA PHE A 548 -15.20 31.32 13.63
C PHE A 548 -15.96 32.54 13.06
N MET A 549 -15.36 33.32 12.16
CA MET A 549 -15.99 34.47 11.54
C MET A 549 -17.19 34.14 10.65
N LYS A 550 -17.37 32.91 10.24
CA LYS A 550 -18.58 32.42 9.55
C LYS A 550 -19.81 32.36 10.47
N VAL A 551 -19.60 32.31 11.79
CA VAL A 551 -20.71 32.32 12.78
C VAL A 551 -21.09 33.75 13.09
N ASP A 552 -22.35 34.14 12.81
CA ASP A 552 -22.86 35.47 13.16
C ASP A 552 -23.54 35.43 14.53
N LEU A 553 -22.80 35.82 15.56
CA LEU A 553 -23.31 35.95 16.93
C LEU A 553 -23.91 37.35 17.16
N ARG A 554 -25.15 37.39 17.69
CA ARG A 554 -25.87 38.63 17.94
C ARG A 554 -26.44 38.66 19.35
N VAL A 555 -26.56 39.88 19.89
CA VAL A 555 -27.35 40.19 21.08
C VAL A 555 -28.80 40.24 20.67
N ALA A 556 -29.67 39.52 21.38
CA ALA A 556 -31.13 39.58 21.19
C ALA A 556 -31.86 39.78 22.52
N GLU A 557 -32.96 40.50 22.49
CA GLU A 557 -33.86 40.64 23.65
C GLU A 557 -34.95 39.59 23.58
N VAL A 558 -35.24 38.88 24.67
CA VAL A 558 -36.37 37.98 24.76
C VAL A 558 -37.65 38.80 24.88
N ILE A 559 -38.41 38.90 23.80
CA ILE A 559 -39.69 39.65 23.75
C ILE A 559 -40.81 38.83 24.39
N ALA A 560 -40.85 37.52 24.14
CA ALA A 560 -41.82 36.62 24.68
C ALA A 560 -41.23 35.21 24.82
N ALA A 561 -41.67 34.49 25.80
CA ALA A 561 -41.37 33.07 26.00
C ALA A 561 -42.64 32.32 26.40
N SER A 562 -42.78 31.05 25.99
CA SER A 562 -43.90 30.20 26.35
C SER A 562 -43.50 28.73 26.35
N HIS A 563 -44.25 27.93 27.12
CA HIS A 563 -44.15 26.47 27.05
C HIS A 563 -44.65 25.95 25.70
N VAL A 564 -43.99 24.92 25.20
CA VAL A 564 -44.41 24.22 23.97
C VAL A 564 -45.27 23.04 24.36
N GLU A 565 -46.55 23.05 23.94
CA GLU A 565 -47.47 21.97 24.21
C GLU A 565 -47.00 20.65 23.56
N GLY A 566 -46.87 19.59 24.34
CA GLY A 566 -46.39 18.30 23.88
C GLY A 566 -44.87 18.21 23.73
N ALA A 567 -44.10 19.14 24.31
CA ALA A 567 -42.64 19.05 24.41
C ALA A 567 -42.16 19.15 25.86
N ASP A 568 -41.40 18.16 26.30
CA ASP A 568 -40.91 18.05 27.69
C ASP A 568 -39.70 18.94 27.98
N LYS A 569 -38.92 19.30 26.95
CA LYS A 569 -37.63 20.00 27.12
C LYS A 569 -37.58 21.40 26.48
N LEU A 570 -38.58 21.81 25.70
CA LEU A 570 -38.53 22.99 24.88
C LEU A 570 -39.33 24.16 25.44
N LEU A 571 -38.74 25.36 25.33
CA LEU A 571 -39.45 26.64 25.38
C LEU A 571 -39.46 27.26 23.97
N SER A 572 -40.58 27.88 23.59
CA SER A 572 -40.68 28.75 22.43
C SER A 572 -40.31 30.16 22.84
N ILE A 573 -39.36 30.77 22.20
CA ILE A 573 -38.80 32.06 22.57
C ILE A 573 -38.83 32.98 21.36
N LYS A 574 -39.43 34.15 21.52
CA LYS A 574 -39.42 35.21 20.52
C LYS A 574 -38.32 36.20 20.85
N LEU A 575 -37.39 36.38 19.95
CA LEU A 575 -36.19 37.24 20.10
C LEU A 575 -36.31 38.50 19.25
N GLY A 576 -36.08 39.67 19.86
CA GLY A 576 -35.98 40.94 19.19
C GLY A 576 -34.51 41.32 18.91
N LEU A 577 -34.21 41.71 17.69
CA LEU A 577 -32.89 42.07 17.24
C LEU A 577 -32.78 43.56 16.81
N GLY A 578 -33.63 44.44 17.38
CA GLY A 578 -33.66 45.84 17.00
C GLY A 578 -34.10 46.06 15.55
N GLU A 579 -33.35 46.82 14.78
CA GLU A 579 -33.62 47.08 13.36
C GLU A 579 -33.61 45.81 12.47
N MET A 580 -32.99 44.73 12.92
CA MET A 580 -32.95 43.45 12.20
C MET A 580 -34.22 42.58 12.33
N GLY A 581 -35.22 43.10 13.04
CA GLY A 581 -36.51 42.41 13.20
C GLY A 581 -36.55 41.37 14.33
N GLU A 582 -37.40 40.38 14.16
CA GLU A 582 -37.65 39.35 15.18
C GLU A 582 -37.40 37.95 14.65
N LYS A 583 -37.02 37.01 15.53
CA LYS A 583 -36.85 35.62 15.20
C LYS A 583 -37.48 34.71 16.26
N ASN A 584 -38.06 33.59 15.85
CA ASN A 584 -38.55 32.56 16.75
C ASN A 584 -37.51 31.41 16.87
N VAL A 585 -37.22 31.00 18.11
CA VAL A 585 -36.31 29.89 18.37
C VAL A 585 -36.96 28.92 19.39
N PHE A 586 -36.66 27.64 19.23
CA PHE A 586 -37.03 26.63 20.22
C PHE A 586 -35.75 26.21 20.96
N ALA A 587 -35.74 26.43 22.29
CA ALA A 587 -34.57 26.17 23.13
C ALA A 587 -34.86 25.07 24.15
N GLY A 588 -33.92 24.15 24.33
CA GLY A 588 -34.01 23.00 25.25
C GLY A 588 -33.69 23.35 26.70
N ILE A 589 -34.26 24.42 27.22
CA ILE A 589 -33.94 25.00 28.54
C ILE A 589 -35.12 24.98 29.54
N LYS A 590 -36.18 24.26 29.20
CA LYS A 590 -37.43 24.20 30.05
C LYS A 590 -37.16 23.65 31.44
N SER A 591 -36.13 22.82 31.64
CA SER A 591 -35.76 22.29 32.95
C SER A 591 -35.13 23.31 33.88
N ALA A 592 -34.57 24.40 33.32
CA ALA A 592 -33.79 25.38 34.08
C ALA A 592 -34.48 26.77 34.14
N TYR A 593 -35.44 27.06 33.27
CA TYR A 593 -36.08 28.38 33.18
C TYR A 593 -37.59 28.27 33.00
N GLU A 594 -38.32 29.07 33.77
CA GLU A 594 -39.71 29.38 33.49
C GLU A 594 -39.80 30.54 32.48
N PRO A 595 -40.79 30.58 31.57
CA PRO A 595 -40.92 31.61 30.54
C PRO A 595 -40.80 33.06 31.06
N ASP A 596 -41.44 33.37 32.16
CA ASP A 596 -41.47 34.72 32.77
C ASP A 596 -40.07 35.15 33.26
N GLN A 597 -39.15 34.24 33.53
CA GLN A 597 -37.81 34.53 33.97
C GLN A 597 -36.91 34.99 32.81
N LEU A 598 -37.32 34.74 31.57
CA LEU A 598 -36.54 35.03 30.36
C LEU A 598 -36.97 36.33 29.70
N VAL A 599 -38.23 36.72 29.77
CA VAL A 599 -38.76 37.90 29.14
C VAL A 599 -38.05 39.17 29.64
N GLY A 600 -37.60 40.00 28.69
CA GLY A 600 -36.82 41.22 28.94
C GLY A 600 -35.32 40.98 29.14
N LYS A 601 -34.83 39.74 29.17
CA LYS A 601 -33.38 39.48 29.23
C LYS A 601 -32.73 39.62 27.88
N LEU A 602 -31.49 40.13 27.88
CA LEU A 602 -30.61 40.08 26.73
C LEU A 602 -29.89 38.75 26.72
N VAL A 603 -29.87 38.08 25.57
CA VAL A 603 -29.24 36.80 25.34
C VAL A 603 -28.33 36.84 24.11
N VAL A 604 -27.37 35.91 24.03
CA VAL A 604 -26.56 35.73 22.85
C VAL A 604 -27.16 34.63 21.97
N MET A 605 -27.32 34.94 20.66
CA MET A 605 -27.83 33.97 19.70
C MET A 605 -26.92 33.79 18.50
N VAL A 606 -26.92 32.59 17.89
CA VAL A 606 -26.40 32.35 16.54
C VAL A 606 -27.50 32.77 15.56
N PHE A 607 -27.24 33.90 14.84
CA PHE A 607 -28.21 34.57 13.97
C PHE A 607 -28.33 33.92 12.59
N ASN A 608 -27.22 33.46 12.01
CA ASN A 608 -27.13 32.95 10.64
C ASN A 608 -27.28 31.41 10.55
N LEU A 609 -27.82 30.77 11.59
CA LEU A 609 -28.12 29.35 11.52
C LEU A 609 -29.30 29.11 10.57
N ALA A 610 -29.18 28.09 9.69
CA ALA A 610 -30.27 27.75 8.77
C ALA A 610 -31.57 27.40 9.52
N PRO A 611 -32.74 27.92 9.12
CA PRO A 611 -33.99 27.64 9.79
C PRO A 611 -34.29 26.12 9.81
N ARG A 612 -34.60 25.61 10.98
CA ARG A 612 -34.95 24.19 11.19
C ARG A 612 -36.45 24.01 11.39
N LYS A 613 -37.08 23.24 10.50
CA LYS A 613 -38.48 22.86 10.65
C LYS A 613 -38.63 21.82 11.76
N MET A 614 -39.38 22.13 12.78
CA MET A 614 -39.70 21.26 13.91
C MET A 614 -41.20 20.95 13.94
N LYS A 615 -41.61 19.96 14.74
CA LYS A 615 -43.03 19.59 14.92
C LYS A 615 -43.89 20.76 15.37
N PHE A 616 -43.31 21.75 16.05
CA PHE A 616 -43.97 22.87 16.72
C PHE A 616 -43.82 24.20 16.00
N GLY A 617 -43.12 24.25 14.87
CA GLY A 617 -42.82 25.46 14.09
C GLY A 617 -41.40 25.50 13.53
N ASN A 618 -41.00 26.65 13.00
CA ASN A 618 -39.64 26.86 12.52
C ASN A 618 -38.78 27.51 13.62
N SER A 619 -37.58 26.93 13.87
CA SER A 619 -36.54 27.57 14.69
C SER A 619 -35.59 28.31 13.78
N GLU A 620 -35.46 29.63 13.93
CA GLU A 620 -34.73 30.51 13.00
C GLU A 620 -33.37 30.95 13.55
N GLY A 621 -32.81 30.20 14.48
CA GLY A 621 -31.52 30.44 15.13
C GLY A 621 -31.38 29.61 16.39
N MET A 622 -30.42 29.92 17.23
CA MET A 622 -30.13 29.21 18.47
C MET A 622 -29.65 30.20 19.53
N ILE A 623 -30.20 30.18 20.73
CA ILE A 623 -29.63 30.89 21.89
C ILE A 623 -28.48 30.06 22.48
N LEU A 624 -27.47 30.75 22.99
CA LEU A 624 -26.31 30.08 23.62
C LEU A 624 -26.58 29.91 25.11
N ALA A 625 -26.30 28.73 25.62
CA ALA A 625 -26.34 28.41 27.03
C ALA A 625 -25.13 27.54 27.41
N ALA A 626 -24.56 27.81 28.57
CA ALA A 626 -23.58 26.93 29.18
C ALA A 626 -24.28 25.80 29.92
N SER A 627 -23.70 24.61 29.96
CA SER A 627 -24.19 23.48 30.76
C SER A 627 -23.04 22.89 31.58
N ASP A 628 -23.35 22.43 32.77
CA ASP A 628 -22.41 21.69 33.61
C ASP A 628 -22.66 20.18 33.58
N SER A 629 -21.75 19.42 34.19
CA SER A 629 -21.87 17.95 34.32
C SER A 629 -22.97 17.47 35.25
N GLU A 630 -23.55 18.37 36.08
CA GLU A 630 -24.61 18.07 37.02
C GLU A 630 -26.00 18.38 36.45
N GLY A 631 -26.08 18.85 35.20
CA GLY A 631 -27.32 19.15 34.47
C GLY A 631 -27.80 20.59 34.62
N GLY A 632 -27.02 21.51 35.15
CA GLY A 632 -27.29 22.94 35.17
C GLY A 632 -27.24 23.52 33.76
N ILE A 633 -28.19 24.42 33.44
CA ILE A 633 -28.23 25.16 32.16
C ILE A 633 -28.27 26.65 32.42
N PHE A 634 -27.36 27.42 31.86
CA PHE A 634 -27.17 28.84 32.10
C PHE A 634 -27.18 29.60 30.77
N VAL A 635 -28.18 30.42 30.49
CA VAL A 635 -28.25 31.23 29.28
C VAL A 635 -27.17 32.31 29.32
N ILE A 636 -26.40 32.42 28.22
CA ILE A 636 -25.35 33.43 28.11
C ILE A 636 -25.99 34.80 27.85
N SER A 637 -25.72 35.76 28.73
CA SER A 637 -26.19 37.12 28.65
C SER A 637 -25.01 38.12 28.51
N PRO A 638 -25.12 39.16 27.70
CA PRO A 638 -24.11 40.20 27.63
C PRO A 638 -24.18 41.13 28.88
N ASP A 639 -23.12 41.89 29.09
CA ASP A 639 -23.05 42.90 30.14
C ASP A 639 -24.05 44.04 29.94
N GLN A 640 -24.26 44.83 31.02
CA GLN A 640 -25.13 45.99 31.00
C GLN A 640 -24.67 47.03 29.97
N GLY A 641 -25.64 47.52 29.19
CA GLY A 641 -25.39 48.51 28.12
C GLY A 641 -25.34 47.93 26.70
N ALA A 642 -25.31 46.57 26.56
CA ALA A 642 -25.49 45.94 25.26
C ALA A 642 -26.91 46.19 24.70
N LYS A 643 -27.03 46.28 23.36
CA LYS A 643 -28.31 46.55 22.69
C LYS A 643 -28.64 45.42 21.71
N PRO A 644 -29.97 45.10 21.55
CA PRO A 644 -30.41 44.15 20.56
C PRO A 644 -29.90 44.44 19.16
N GLY A 645 -29.45 43.43 18.42
CA GLY A 645 -28.87 43.50 17.09
C GLY A 645 -27.35 43.70 17.04
N GLN A 646 -26.69 44.04 18.15
CA GLN A 646 -25.23 44.19 18.17
C GLN A 646 -24.55 42.87 17.86
N LYS A 647 -23.53 42.95 16.97
CA LYS A 647 -22.68 41.79 16.60
C LYS A 647 -21.62 41.57 17.68
N ILE A 648 -21.45 40.31 18.06
CA ILE A 648 -20.35 39.83 18.91
C ILE A 648 -19.17 39.52 17.99
N LYS A 649 -17.99 40.01 18.36
CA LYS A 649 -16.76 39.85 17.57
C LYS A 649 -15.75 39.01 18.33
#